data_792f7b113586780e8d373765c2e1b95f
#
_entry.id   792f7b113586780e8d373765c2e1b95f
#
_cell.length_a   1.000
_cell.length_b   1.000
_cell.length_c   1.000
_cell.angle_alpha   90.00
_cell.angle_beta   90.00
_cell.angle_gamma   90.00
#
_symmetry.space_group_name_H-M   'P 1'
#
loop_
_entity.id
_entity.type
_entity.pdbx_description
1 polymer ?
#
loop_
_entity_poly.entity_id
_entity_poly.type
_entity_poly.pdbx_seq_one_letter_code
_entity_poly.pdbx_strand_id
1 'polypeptide(L)'
;MKKIYIVTGANGFLGNNIIRKLEQDDNNEIRAFVLNGESIKSLEKLKCKIYYGDVTKKETLLPLFENIDDKEVFVIHCAAVVYIKTKYNPLVYNVNVNGTKNVVDKVIETKAKLIYISSVHAIPEKENNDLIEEITDFNPDEVHGLYAKTKAEAAKYVMNAVKNKNLNACIIHPSGIIGPYDYGNSHLTELVREVSNGKLFATVKGGYDFVDVRDVAAAIITASKKDNKGECYILSNRYITIKELSDLICDVQGIKKIKIVLPICLAKIIAPFFEAYYNLKKQTPLFTKYSLYTLSSNSNFSNKKAKEELGYKNRDMKDTIKDTISWLNKKGEKKKNKKINFIVVIILILALIPIPMKLKDGGSVEYKAILYEVTKYHTINTESTKGYDDGLKIKILGLTIYDKINTYIETENNDDENKYENSKDCCENCICGDTIELLKKLETAWTLTEINSKGEYQYIKDSFINFHGTGKNKFAFFKGDKEVKGEFTINKNNEIILIPNDEKYSKTTCKLGKEKDLIAVMNCDNNFGTFTLQKEGTIELPNIIKDTISKTKSIKVKGHQTITEEKQINTIISIINSSKVWTGAVTLPSPKYEIELFDVNNNNIAKILYNPDHYFNIEINKKSYELTNIDKKTLDTILEK
;
A
#
# COMPACT_ATOMS: atom_id res chain seq x y z
N MET A 1 -36.74 23.95 -11.31
CA MET A 1 -35.64 23.54 -12.24
C MET A 1 -35.32 22.07 -11.98
N LYS A 2 -35.26 21.21 -12.98
CA LYS A 2 -34.88 19.81 -12.81
C LYS A 2 -33.40 19.73 -12.40
N LYS A 3 -33.08 18.86 -11.43
CA LYS A 3 -31.74 18.68 -10.91
C LYS A 3 -31.15 17.37 -11.40
N ILE A 4 -29.90 17.40 -11.84
CA ILE A 4 -29.16 16.19 -12.23
C ILE A 4 -28.15 15.88 -11.12
N TYR A 5 -28.21 14.66 -10.59
CA TYR A 5 -27.23 14.12 -9.68
C TYR A 5 -26.43 13.01 -10.35
N ILE A 6 -25.15 13.26 -10.60
CA ILE A 6 -24.19 12.29 -11.11
C ILE A 6 -23.46 11.69 -9.91
N VAL A 7 -23.62 10.38 -9.69
CA VAL A 7 -22.99 9.69 -8.56
C VAL A 7 -21.97 8.68 -9.10
N THR A 8 -20.68 8.92 -8.89
CA THR A 8 -19.65 7.95 -9.24
C THR A 8 -19.43 6.96 -8.10
N GLY A 9 -19.07 5.70 -8.41
CA GLY A 9 -19.06 4.63 -7.41
C GLY A 9 -20.47 4.35 -6.86
N ALA A 10 -21.47 4.51 -7.74
CA ALA A 10 -22.88 4.47 -7.43
C ALA A 10 -23.35 3.13 -6.82
N ASN A 11 -22.77 2.02 -7.25
CA ASN A 11 -23.05 0.67 -6.74
C ASN A 11 -22.34 0.36 -5.40
N GLY A 12 -21.40 1.22 -4.97
CA GLY A 12 -20.70 1.11 -3.68
C GLY A 12 -21.59 1.37 -2.48
N PHE A 13 -21.06 1.16 -1.27
CA PHE A 13 -21.80 1.27 -0.03
C PHE A 13 -22.43 2.66 0.19
N LEU A 14 -21.62 3.72 0.09
CA LEU A 14 -22.11 5.09 0.24
C LEU A 14 -22.93 5.53 -0.98
N GLY A 15 -22.46 5.23 -2.21
CA GLY A 15 -23.12 5.65 -3.44
C GLY A 15 -24.57 5.19 -3.55
N ASN A 16 -24.85 3.90 -3.26
CA ASN A 16 -26.23 3.41 -3.30
C ASN A 16 -27.14 4.02 -2.21
N ASN A 17 -26.58 4.31 -1.02
CA ASN A 17 -27.34 4.98 0.04
C ASN A 17 -27.66 6.45 -0.30
N ILE A 18 -26.77 7.13 -1.02
CA ILE A 18 -27.05 8.48 -1.56
C ILE A 18 -28.18 8.40 -2.59
N ILE A 19 -28.13 7.44 -3.52
CA ILE A 19 -29.18 7.25 -4.53
C ILE A 19 -30.52 6.93 -3.88
N ARG A 20 -30.56 6.04 -2.87
CA ARG A 20 -31.78 5.75 -2.09
C ARG A 20 -32.40 6.99 -1.44
N LYS A 21 -31.57 7.93 -1.06
CA LYS A 21 -32.05 9.19 -0.48
C LYS A 21 -32.48 10.18 -1.56
N LEU A 22 -31.76 10.26 -2.68
CA LEU A 22 -32.08 11.15 -3.82
C LEU A 22 -33.37 10.76 -4.53
N GLU A 23 -33.69 9.47 -4.66
CA GLU A 23 -34.88 8.96 -5.34
C GLU A 23 -36.21 9.28 -4.62
N GLN A 24 -36.12 9.77 -3.37
CA GLN A 24 -37.29 10.22 -2.61
C GLN A 24 -37.90 11.54 -3.15
N ASP A 25 -37.15 12.25 -4.00
CA ASP A 25 -37.61 13.47 -4.69
C ASP A 25 -37.66 13.19 -6.20
N ASP A 26 -38.86 13.10 -6.75
CA ASP A 26 -39.07 12.77 -8.16
C ASP A 26 -38.57 13.88 -9.13
N ASN A 27 -38.20 15.06 -8.64
CA ASN A 27 -37.58 16.12 -9.43
C ASN A 27 -36.08 15.84 -9.73
N ASN A 28 -35.48 14.85 -9.09
CA ASN A 28 -34.08 14.50 -9.28
C ASN A 28 -33.94 13.52 -10.43
N GLU A 29 -33.14 13.88 -11.44
CA GLU A 29 -32.59 12.94 -12.41
C GLU A 29 -31.28 12.37 -11.85
N ILE A 30 -31.21 11.05 -11.66
CA ILE A 30 -30.06 10.40 -11.03
C ILE A 30 -29.30 9.59 -12.09
N ARG A 31 -28.01 9.93 -12.30
CA ARG A 31 -27.08 9.26 -13.18
C ARG A 31 -26.05 8.48 -12.36
N ALA A 32 -26.21 7.17 -12.32
CA ALA A 32 -25.39 6.25 -11.55
C ALA A 32 -24.21 5.76 -12.38
N PHE A 33 -22.97 6.17 -12.06
CA PHE A 33 -21.78 5.76 -12.76
C PHE A 33 -21.10 4.57 -12.06
N VAL A 34 -20.95 3.46 -12.79
CA VAL A 34 -20.51 2.16 -12.29
C VAL A 34 -19.37 1.63 -13.17
N LEU A 35 -18.36 1.00 -12.57
CA LEU A 35 -17.28 0.37 -13.31
C LEU A 35 -17.79 -0.83 -14.13
N ASN A 36 -17.35 -0.95 -15.38
CA ASN A 36 -17.72 -2.08 -16.24
C ASN A 36 -17.40 -3.42 -15.55
N GLY A 37 -18.36 -4.33 -15.58
CA GLY A 37 -18.22 -5.67 -15.01
C GLY A 37 -18.52 -5.77 -13.51
N GLU A 38 -18.73 -4.65 -12.81
CA GLU A 38 -19.15 -4.69 -11.41
C GLU A 38 -20.66 -4.99 -11.26
N SER A 39 -21.01 -5.59 -10.13
CA SER A 39 -22.38 -5.93 -9.80
C SER A 39 -23.22 -4.67 -9.54
N ILE A 40 -24.37 -4.59 -10.18
CA ILE A 40 -25.35 -3.51 -9.97
C ILE A 40 -26.48 -3.91 -9.00
N LYS A 41 -26.34 -5.03 -8.29
CA LYS A 41 -27.37 -5.55 -7.37
C LYS A 41 -27.84 -4.54 -6.32
N SER A 42 -26.96 -3.61 -5.93
CA SER A 42 -27.30 -2.53 -4.99
C SER A 42 -28.24 -1.47 -5.59
N LEU A 43 -28.32 -1.40 -6.92
CA LEU A 43 -29.08 -0.40 -7.69
C LEU A 43 -30.35 -0.94 -8.35
N GLU A 44 -30.52 -2.28 -8.44
CA GLU A 44 -31.60 -2.94 -9.22
C GLU A 44 -33.04 -2.43 -8.95
N LYS A 45 -33.30 -1.89 -7.76
CA LYS A 45 -34.64 -1.41 -7.39
C LYS A 45 -34.69 0.09 -7.19
N LEU A 46 -33.69 0.82 -7.62
CA LEU A 46 -33.58 2.26 -7.43
C LEU A 46 -33.90 3.01 -8.73
N LYS A 47 -34.55 4.16 -8.59
CA LYS A 47 -34.88 5.04 -9.70
C LYS A 47 -33.64 5.83 -10.15
N CYS A 48 -32.73 5.19 -10.91
CA CYS A 48 -31.56 5.84 -11.47
C CYS A 48 -31.23 5.30 -12.87
N LYS A 49 -30.62 6.13 -13.70
CA LYS A 49 -30.08 5.70 -15.00
C LYS A 49 -28.61 5.27 -14.81
N ILE A 50 -28.30 4.03 -15.21
CA ILE A 50 -26.97 3.46 -15.03
C ILE A 50 -26.12 3.79 -16.26
N TYR A 51 -24.90 4.29 -16.01
CA TYR A 51 -23.85 4.55 -16.97
C TYR A 51 -22.62 3.72 -16.59
N TYR A 52 -22.02 3.05 -17.56
CA TYR A 52 -20.85 2.23 -17.35
C TYR A 52 -19.60 2.95 -17.82
N GLY A 53 -18.52 2.88 -17.03
CA GLY A 53 -17.23 3.46 -17.38
C GLY A 53 -16.24 3.37 -16.24
N ASP A 54 -15.08 4.00 -16.42
CA ASP A 54 -13.97 4.00 -15.48
C ASP A 54 -13.52 5.45 -15.25
N VAL A 55 -13.50 5.90 -13.99
CA VAL A 55 -13.06 7.28 -13.64
C VAL A 55 -11.63 7.57 -14.07
N THR A 56 -10.80 6.55 -14.25
CA THR A 56 -9.42 6.70 -14.73
C THR A 56 -9.35 7.00 -16.23
N LYS A 57 -10.47 6.88 -16.95
CA LYS A 57 -10.61 7.10 -18.40
C LYS A 57 -11.57 8.26 -18.65
N LYS A 58 -11.01 9.45 -18.92
CA LYS A 58 -11.77 10.71 -19.05
C LYS A 58 -12.91 10.62 -20.08
N GLU A 59 -12.70 9.91 -21.17
CA GLU A 59 -13.68 9.72 -22.23
C GLU A 59 -14.95 8.99 -21.75
N THR A 60 -14.84 8.11 -20.78
CA THR A 60 -16.00 7.35 -20.25
C THR A 60 -16.92 8.21 -19.38
N LEU A 61 -16.47 9.40 -18.96
CA LEU A 61 -17.28 10.35 -18.20
C LEU A 61 -18.20 11.19 -19.11
N LEU A 62 -17.92 11.30 -20.41
CA LEU A 62 -18.65 12.18 -21.34
C LEU A 62 -20.16 11.94 -21.34
N PRO A 63 -20.68 10.68 -21.42
CA PRO A 63 -22.11 10.44 -21.47
C PRO A 63 -22.87 10.90 -20.21
N LEU A 64 -22.16 11.07 -19.08
CA LEU A 64 -22.76 11.56 -17.84
C LEU A 64 -23.20 13.02 -17.93
N PHE A 65 -22.66 13.78 -18.85
CA PHE A 65 -22.87 15.23 -18.98
C PHE A 65 -23.62 15.60 -20.28
N GLU A 66 -24.24 14.64 -20.94
CA GLU A 66 -25.13 14.90 -22.07
C GLU A 66 -26.46 15.47 -21.61
N ASN A 67 -27.06 16.40 -22.39
CA ASN A 67 -28.37 16.99 -22.13
C ASN A 67 -28.51 17.62 -20.74
N ILE A 68 -27.47 18.38 -20.34
CA ILE A 68 -27.43 19.07 -19.04
C ILE A 68 -27.84 20.55 -19.12
N ASP A 69 -28.06 21.07 -20.31
CA ASP A 69 -28.42 22.46 -20.53
C ASP A 69 -29.66 22.86 -19.72
N ASP A 70 -29.65 24.06 -19.15
CA ASP A 70 -30.70 24.62 -18.32
C ASP A 70 -31.05 23.81 -17.05
N LYS A 71 -30.15 22.94 -16.59
CA LYS A 71 -30.31 22.15 -15.37
C LYS A 71 -29.21 22.44 -14.34
N GLU A 72 -29.56 22.33 -13.07
CA GLU A 72 -28.54 22.30 -11.99
C GLU A 72 -27.88 20.92 -11.94
N VAL A 73 -26.56 20.85 -12.10
CA VAL A 73 -25.82 19.61 -12.12
C VAL A 73 -24.93 19.48 -10.91
N PHE A 74 -25.12 18.39 -10.17
CA PHE A 74 -24.32 18.03 -8.98
C PHE A 74 -23.58 16.72 -9.25
N VAL A 75 -22.27 16.72 -9.02
CA VAL A 75 -21.43 15.54 -9.12
C VAL A 75 -21.02 15.11 -7.72
N ILE A 76 -21.48 13.93 -7.28
CA ILE A 76 -21.09 13.33 -6.01
C ILE A 76 -20.06 12.25 -6.32
N HIS A 77 -18.80 12.54 -6.00
CA HIS A 77 -17.69 11.66 -6.37
C HIS A 77 -17.34 10.71 -5.22
N CYS A 78 -17.96 9.51 -5.24
CA CYS A 78 -17.74 8.44 -4.26
C CYS A 78 -16.79 7.34 -4.75
N ALA A 79 -16.48 7.29 -6.06
CA ALA A 79 -15.58 6.27 -6.61
C ALA A 79 -14.20 6.37 -5.98
N ALA A 80 -13.79 5.31 -5.28
CA ALA A 80 -12.48 5.18 -4.66
C ALA A 80 -12.20 3.73 -4.31
N VAL A 81 -10.93 3.37 -4.24
CA VAL A 81 -10.47 2.08 -3.71
C VAL A 81 -10.03 2.27 -2.26
N VAL A 82 -10.77 1.67 -1.32
CA VAL A 82 -10.38 1.61 0.09
C VAL A 82 -9.32 0.52 0.23
N TYR A 83 -8.14 0.87 0.72
CA TYR A 83 -7.00 -0.03 0.78
C TYR A 83 -6.34 -0.02 2.15
N ILE A 84 -6.42 -1.16 2.85
CA ILE A 84 -5.95 -1.32 4.23
C ILE A 84 -4.67 -2.16 4.34
N LYS A 85 -4.06 -2.54 3.20
CA LYS A 85 -2.78 -3.28 3.19
C LYS A 85 -1.62 -2.28 3.16
N THR A 86 -0.44 -2.72 3.65
CA THR A 86 0.77 -1.89 3.70
C THR A 86 1.54 -1.86 2.37
N LYS A 87 1.36 -2.88 1.51
CA LYS A 87 2.06 -2.95 0.22
C LYS A 87 1.49 -1.92 -0.74
N TYR A 88 2.35 -1.20 -1.47
CA TYR A 88 1.93 -0.27 -2.51
C TYR A 88 1.08 -0.97 -3.57
N ASN A 89 0.02 -0.29 -4.02
CA ASN A 89 -0.87 -0.75 -5.07
C ASN A 89 -1.17 0.42 -6.03
N PRO A 90 -0.64 0.39 -7.25
CA PRO A 90 -0.82 1.48 -8.22
C PRO A 90 -2.29 1.72 -8.60
N LEU A 91 -3.15 0.69 -8.52
CA LEU A 91 -4.58 0.85 -8.77
C LEU A 91 -5.21 1.85 -7.78
N VAL A 92 -4.79 1.82 -6.49
CA VAL A 92 -5.31 2.74 -5.47
C VAL A 92 -4.97 4.19 -5.82
N TYR A 93 -3.73 4.44 -6.24
CA TYR A 93 -3.32 5.77 -6.68
C TYR A 93 -4.07 6.20 -7.95
N ASN A 94 -4.12 5.33 -8.94
CA ASN A 94 -4.75 5.65 -10.22
C ASN A 94 -6.24 5.99 -10.07
N VAL A 95 -7.00 5.20 -9.30
CA VAL A 95 -8.42 5.47 -9.07
C VAL A 95 -8.62 6.69 -8.18
N ASN A 96 -7.93 6.74 -7.01
CA ASN A 96 -8.22 7.75 -6.01
C ASN A 96 -7.68 9.14 -6.38
N VAL A 97 -6.54 9.21 -7.09
CA VAL A 97 -5.91 10.48 -7.47
C VAL A 97 -6.23 10.84 -8.92
N ASN A 98 -5.81 10.00 -9.89
CA ASN A 98 -6.00 10.32 -11.30
C ASN A 98 -7.48 10.30 -11.69
N GLY A 99 -8.25 9.33 -11.17
CA GLY A 99 -9.71 9.30 -11.35
C GLY A 99 -10.39 10.56 -10.83
N THR A 100 -10.00 11.04 -9.63
CA THR A 100 -10.50 12.30 -9.08
C THR A 100 -10.12 13.50 -9.96
N LYS A 101 -8.86 13.56 -10.48
CA LYS A 101 -8.43 14.62 -11.42
C LYS A 101 -9.32 14.67 -12.65
N ASN A 102 -9.60 13.51 -13.26
CA ASN A 102 -10.47 13.43 -14.45
C ASN A 102 -11.90 13.94 -14.16
N VAL A 103 -12.46 13.57 -13.01
CA VAL A 103 -13.80 14.06 -12.60
C VAL A 103 -13.78 15.56 -12.35
N VAL A 104 -12.78 16.09 -11.65
CA VAL A 104 -12.60 17.52 -11.40
C VAL A 104 -12.51 18.31 -12.70
N ASP A 105 -11.67 17.87 -13.64
CA ASP A 105 -11.51 18.54 -14.93
C ASP A 105 -12.85 18.58 -15.70
N LYS A 106 -13.62 17.49 -15.67
CA LYS A 106 -14.93 17.45 -16.34
C LYS A 106 -15.97 18.34 -15.66
N VAL A 107 -15.94 18.41 -14.32
CA VAL A 107 -16.81 19.32 -13.56
C VAL A 107 -16.52 20.78 -13.87
N ILE A 108 -15.24 21.15 -14.04
CA ILE A 108 -14.84 22.53 -14.42
C ILE A 108 -15.37 22.86 -15.82
N GLU A 109 -15.18 21.96 -16.80
CA GLU A 109 -15.67 22.13 -18.18
C GLU A 109 -17.18 22.38 -18.24
N THR A 110 -17.96 21.72 -17.39
CA THR A 110 -19.42 21.75 -17.40
C THR A 110 -20.02 22.73 -16.39
N LYS A 111 -19.19 23.41 -15.58
CA LYS A 111 -19.61 24.32 -14.51
C LYS A 111 -20.58 23.67 -13.48
N ALA A 112 -20.54 22.34 -13.34
CA ALA A 112 -21.29 21.61 -12.36
C ALA A 112 -20.74 21.87 -10.94
N LYS A 113 -21.50 21.48 -9.89
CA LYS A 113 -21.01 21.51 -8.53
C LYS A 113 -20.49 20.14 -8.12
N LEU A 114 -19.27 20.09 -7.56
CA LEU A 114 -18.65 18.88 -7.07
C LEU A 114 -18.83 18.72 -5.55
N ILE A 115 -19.26 17.56 -5.13
CA ILE A 115 -19.19 17.11 -3.75
C ILE A 115 -18.19 15.94 -3.74
N TYR A 116 -16.96 16.23 -3.32
CA TYR A 116 -15.88 15.23 -3.26
C TYR A 116 -15.92 14.48 -1.93
N ILE A 117 -16.01 13.16 -2.00
CA ILE A 117 -15.98 12.32 -0.82
C ILE A 117 -14.54 11.88 -0.53
N SER A 118 -13.94 12.54 0.45
CA SER A 118 -12.62 12.22 0.99
C SER A 118 -12.75 11.21 2.15
N SER A 119 -12.00 11.39 3.21
CA SER A 119 -12.04 10.62 4.45
C SER A 119 -11.37 11.43 5.56
N VAL A 120 -11.72 11.20 6.81
CA VAL A 120 -10.95 11.74 7.96
C VAL A 120 -9.50 11.30 7.94
N HIS A 121 -9.16 10.18 7.31
CA HIS A 121 -7.78 9.74 7.12
C HIS A 121 -6.92 10.68 6.24
N ALA A 122 -7.53 11.59 5.49
CA ALA A 122 -6.82 12.61 4.73
C ALA A 122 -6.36 13.81 5.58
N ILE A 123 -6.79 13.87 6.84
CA ILE A 123 -6.46 14.91 7.81
C ILE A 123 -5.36 14.36 8.73
N PRO A 124 -4.27 15.11 8.98
CA PRO A 124 -3.22 14.69 9.91
C PRO A 124 -3.77 14.42 11.32
N GLU A 125 -3.24 13.39 11.96
CA GLU A 125 -3.56 13.09 13.35
C GLU A 125 -2.97 14.17 14.27
N LYS A 126 -3.68 14.49 15.35
CA LYS A 126 -3.17 15.34 16.42
C LYS A 126 -2.67 14.49 17.58
N GLU A 127 -1.62 14.94 18.24
CA GLU A 127 -1.09 14.28 19.45
C GLU A 127 -2.06 14.38 20.62
N ASN A 128 -1.80 13.67 21.71
CA ASN A 128 -2.52 13.73 22.97
C ASN A 128 -4.05 13.56 22.89
N ASN A 129 -4.54 12.95 21.81
CA ASN A 129 -5.98 12.82 21.53
C ASN A 129 -6.70 14.19 21.41
N ASP A 130 -5.99 15.21 20.95
CA ASP A 130 -6.56 16.53 20.71
C ASP A 130 -7.64 16.48 19.62
N LEU A 131 -8.58 17.42 19.68
CA LEU A 131 -9.71 17.51 18.76
C LEU A 131 -9.23 17.78 17.33
N ILE A 132 -9.56 16.88 16.40
CA ILE A 132 -9.28 17.01 14.96
C ILE A 132 -10.44 17.77 14.32
N GLU A 133 -10.12 18.87 13.67
CA GLU A 133 -11.07 19.76 12.98
C GLU A 133 -10.76 19.77 11.48
N GLU A 134 -11.66 20.37 10.70
CA GLU A 134 -11.49 20.51 9.26
C GLU A 134 -10.26 21.34 8.92
N ILE A 135 -9.58 20.93 7.85
CA ILE A 135 -8.46 21.66 7.24
C ILE A 135 -8.78 21.93 5.76
N THR A 136 -8.11 22.91 5.17
CA THR A 136 -8.21 23.25 3.73
C THR A 136 -6.90 23.09 2.99
N ASP A 137 -5.82 22.86 3.70
CA ASP A 137 -4.50 22.53 3.14
C ASP A 137 -4.13 21.09 3.50
N PHE A 138 -3.93 20.27 2.48
CA PHE A 138 -3.73 18.83 2.64
C PHE A 138 -2.29 18.47 2.25
N ASN A 139 -1.57 17.80 3.15
CA ASN A 139 -0.24 17.29 2.89
C ASN A 139 -0.24 15.75 2.95
N PRO A 140 -0.04 15.04 1.81
CA PRO A 140 0.01 13.58 1.79
C PRO A 140 1.12 12.97 2.64
N ASP A 141 2.17 13.73 2.96
CA ASP A 141 3.30 13.22 3.75
C ASP A 141 3.04 13.24 5.26
N GLU A 142 2.03 13.98 5.71
CA GLU A 142 1.63 14.06 7.11
C GLU A 142 0.62 12.98 7.53
N VAL A 143 0.18 12.13 6.61
CA VAL A 143 -0.81 11.09 6.89
C VAL A 143 -0.26 9.69 6.64
N HIS A 144 -0.78 8.69 7.35
CA HIS A 144 -0.27 7.33 7.34
C HIS A 144 -1.06 6.37 6.46
N GLY A 145 -0.34 5.64 5.59
CA GLY A 145 -0.90 4.60 4.75
C GLY A 145 -1.30 5.08 3.35
N LEU A 146 -1.25 4.16 2.37
CA LEU A 146 -1.49 4.48 0.96
C LEU A 146 -2.86 5.10 0.72
N TYR A 147 -3.90 4.57 1.37
CA TYR A 147 -5.26 5.10 1.25
C TYR A 147 -5.35 6.56 1.72
N ALA A 148 -4.83 6.84 2.93
CA ALA A 148 -4.81 8.18 3.50
C ALA A 148 -4.05 9.17 2.60
N LYS A 149 -2.83 8.80 2.15
CA LYS A 149 -2.01 9.61 1.25
C LYS A 149 -2.74 9.94 -0.06
N THR A 150 -3.38 8.95 -0.69
CA THR A 150 -4.11 9.17 -1.95
C THR A 150 -5.35 10.05 -1.74
N LYS A 151 -6.03 9.95 -0.59
CA LYS A 151 -7.18 10.82 -0.27
C LYS A 151 -6.75 12.25 0.04
N ALA A 152 -5.62 12.44 0.73
CA ALA A 152 -5.03 13.75 0.99
C ALA A 152 -4.56 14.42 -0.32
N GLU A 153 -3.87 13.69 -1.21
CA GLU A 153 -3.43 14.21 -2.51
C GLU A 153 -4.62 14.61 -3.40
N ALA A 154 -5.65 13.79 -3.45
CA ALA A 154 -6.85 14.12 -4.20
C ALA A 154 -7.59 15.33 -3.60
N ALA A 155 -7.70 15.44 -2.27
CA ALA A 155 -8.28 16.61 -1.60
C ALA A 155 -7.48 17.88 -1.87
N LYS A 156 -6.14 17.80 -1.84
CA LYS A 156 -5.24 18.90 -2.24
C LYS A 156 -5.50 19.36 -3.67
N TYR A 157 -5.67 18.41 -4.60
CA TYR A 157 -5.97 18.75 -5.99
C TYR A 157 -7.32 19.46 -6.14
N VAL A 158 -8.37 18.98 -5.44
CA VAL A 158 -9.70 19.61 -5.43
C VAL A 158 -9.61 21.03 -4.90
N MET A 159 -8.94 21.26 -3.75
CA MET A 159 -8.80 22.60 -3.16
C MET A 159 -7.98 23.55 -4.04
N ASN A 160 -6.93 23.04 -4.70
CA ASN A 160 -6.17 23.82 -5.66
C ASN A 160 -7.03 24.23 -6.88
N ALA A 161 -7.92 23.33 -7.34
CA ALA A 161 -8.84 23.65 -8.41
C ALA A 161 -9.91 24.68 -7.99
N VAL A 162 -10.36 24.66 -6.73
CA VAL A 162 -11.24 25.68 -6.17
C VAL A 162 -10.55 27.04 -6.18
N LYS A 163 -9.28 27.11 -5.71
CA LYS A 163 -8.51 28.37 -5.64
C LYS A 163 -8.14 28.93 -7.02
N ASN A 164 -7.66 28.06 -7.92
CA ASN A 164 -6.97 28.49 -9.14
C ASN A 164 -7.80 28.33 -10.41
N LYS A 165 -8.83 27.46 -10.42
CA LYS A 165 -9.66 27.17 -11.59
C LYS A 165 -11.13 27.47 -11.37
N ASN A 166 -11.48 28.18 -10.31
CA ASN A 166 -12.83 28.57 -9.93
C ASN A 166 -13.82 27.38 -9.81
N LEU A 167 -13.32 26.17 -9.50
CA LEU A 167 -14.17 24.99 -9.27
C LEU A 167 -15.17 25.26 -8.15
N ASN A 168 -16.46 24.99 -8.39
CA ASN A 168 -17.48 24.97 -7.35
C ASN A 168 -17.48 23.59 -6.69
N ALA A 169 -16.79 23.45 -5.56
CA ALA A 169 -16.70 22.18 -4.85
C ALA A 169 -16.67 22.36 -3.34
N CYS A 170 -17.16 21.34 -2.63
CA CYS A 170 -16.91 21.12 -1.20
C CYS A 170 -16.39 19.70 -0.97
N ILE A 171 -15.71 19.49 0.15
CA ILE A 171 -15.11 18.20 0.52
C ILE A 171 -15.80 17.65 1.76
N ILE A 172 -16.18 16.39 1.70
CA ILE A 172 -16.77 15.66 2.82
C ILE A 172 -15.76 14.62 3.33
N HIS A 173 -15.51 14.64 4.64
CA HIS A 173 -14.59 13.72 5.33
C HIS A 173 -15.40 12.83 6.30
N PRO A 174 -15.97 11.72 5.83
CA PRO A 174 -16.65 10.80 6.74
C PRO A 174 -15.62 10.01 7.57
N SER A 175 -15.99 9.69 8.81
CA SER A 175 -15.31 8.72 9.66
C SER A 175 -15.62 7.27 9.23
N GLY A 176 -15.50 6.29 10.12
CA GLY A 176 -15.78 4.89 9.81
C GLY A 176 -17.26 4.66 9.48
N ILE A 177 -17.60 4.44 8.23
CA ILE A 177 -19.00 4.30 7.80
C ILE A 177 -19.52 2.89 8.11
N ILE A 178 -20.66 2.81 8.80
CA ILE A 178 -21.39 1.58 9.12
C ILE A 178 -22.88 1.76 8.80
N GLY A 179 -23.59 0.67 8.49
CA GLY A 179 -25.04 0.76 8.22
C GLY A 179 -25.56 -0.30 7.24
N PRO A 180 -26.86 -0.24 6.90
CA PRO A 180 -27.48 -1.18 5.96
C PRO A 180 -27.10 -0.89 4.50
N TYR A 181 -27.37 -1.87 3.62
CA TYR A 181 -27.17 -1.81 2.17
C TYR A 181 -25.70 -1.81 1.71
N ASP A 182 -24.79 -2.37 2.51
CA ASP A 182 -23.43 -2.65 2.09
C ASP A 182 -23.34 -3.98 1.32
N TYR A 183 -23.50 -3.92 0.01
CA TYR A 183 -23.39 -5.08 -0.87
C TYR A 183 -21.94 -5.51 -1.13
N GLY A 184 -20.98 -4.61 -0.89
CA GLY A 184 -19.54 -4.85 -1.07
C GLY A 184 -18.88 -5.58 0.11
N ASN A 185 -19.62 -5.80 1.20
CA ASN A 185 -19.13 -6.44 2.41
C ASN A 185 -17.85 -5.76 2.96
N SER A 186 -17.97 -4.48 3.31
CA SER A 186 -16.89 -3.74 3.97
C SER A 186 -16.47 -4.39 5.29
N HIS A 187 -15.28 -4.02 5.79
CA HIS A 187 -14.74 -4.57 7.04
C HIS A 187 -15.70 -4.46 8.23
N LEU A 188 -16.37 -3.31 8.36
CA LEU A 188 -17.32 -3.10 9.46
C LEU A 188 -18.58 -3.95 9.30
N THR A 189 -19.09 -4.09 8.09
CA THR A 189 -20.21 -5.00 7.82
C THR A 189 -19.84 -6.45 8.09
N GLU A 190 -18.60 -6.85 7.75
CA GLU A 190 -18.10 -8.20 8.05
C GLU A 190 -17.94 -8.41 9.56
N LEU A 191 -17.44 -7.41 10.30
CA LEU A 191 -17.39 -7.44 11.76
C LEU A 191 -18.80 -7.65 12.36
N VAL A 192 -19.79 -6.87 11.92
CA VAL A 192 -21.19 -7.02 12.36
C VAL A 192 -21.69 -8.44 12.07
N ARG A 193 -21.40 -8.98 10.90
CA ARG A 193 -21.78 -10.34 10.49
C ARG A 193 -21.14 -11.41 11.35
N GLU A 194 -19.83 -11.33 11.56
CA GLU A 194 -19.08 -12.33 12.34
C GLU A 194 -19.49 -12.34 13.83
N VAL A 195 -19.70 -11.15 14.42
CA VAL A 195 -20.22 -11.04 15.78
C VAL A 195 -21.65 -11.56 15.86
N SER A 196 -22.54 -11.14 14.94
CA SER A 196 -23.94 -11.59 14.90
C SER A 196 -24.10 -13.10 14.75
N ASN A 197 -23.16 -13.74 14.07
CA ASN A 197 -23.14 -15.21 13.89
C ASN A 197 -22.46 -15.96 15.05
N GLY A 198 -21.99 -15.23 16.10
CA GLY A 198 -21.30 -15.83 17.24
C GLY A 198 -19.95 -16.47 16.90
N LYS A 199 -19.30 -16.05 15.80
CA LYS A 199 -18.03 -16.62 15.35
C LYS A 199 -16.83 -15.90 15.95
N LEU A 200 -17.00 -14.67 16.43
CA LEU A 200 -15.93 -13.91 17.04
C LEU A 200 -15.85 -14.25 18.54
N PHE A 201 -14.72 -14.74 18.98
CA PHE A 201 -14.48 -15.16 20.37
C PHE A 201 -13.75 -14.14 21.23
N ALA A 202 -13.05 -13.20 20.57
CA ALA A 202 -12.31 -12.13 21.20
C ALA A 202 -12.44 -10.84 20.38
N THR A 203 -12.40 -9.73 21.07
CA THR A 203 -12.28 -8.39 20.49
C THR A 203 -10.87 -7.87 20.70
N VAL A 204 -10.54 -6.72 20.12
CA VAL A 204 -9.24 -6.06 20.29
C VAL A 204 -9.43 -4.77 21.07
N LYS A 205 -8.50 -4.45 21.98
CA LYS A 205 -8.48 -3.16 22.67
C LYS A 205 -8.32 -2.03 21.68
N GLY A 206 -9.09 -0.96 21.85
CA GLY A 206 -9.11 0.21 20.95
C GLY A 206 -10.48 0.41 20.35
N GLY A 207 -10.61 1.46 19.58
CA GLY A 207 -11.86 1.87 18.97
C GLY A 207 -11.64 2.90 17.89
N TYR A 208 -12.73 3.38 17.34
CA TYR A 208 -12.73 4.41 16.31
C TYR A 208 -14.01 5.20 16.36
N ASP A 209 -14.10 6.29 15.61
CA ASP A 209 -15.37 6.98 15.36
C ASP A 209 -16.12 6.26 14.24
N PHE A 210 -17.39 5.90 14.49
CA PHE A 210 -18.26 5.25 13.50
C PHE A 210 -19.54 6.04 13.28
N VAL A 211 -19.91 6.19 12.00
CA VAL A 211 -21.05 6.98 11.56
C VAL A 211 -22.01 6.18 10.68
N ASP A 212 -23.32 6.43 10.81
CA ASP A 212 -24.32 5.79 9.95
C ASP A 212 -24.23 6.30 8.51
N VAL A 213 -24.18 5.38 7.56
CA VAL A 213 -24.12 5.67 6.11
C VAL A 213 -25.25 6.58 5.63
N ARG A 214 -26.44 6.48 6.25
CA ARG A 214 -27.63 7.25 5.88
C ARG A 214 -27.53 8.70 6.36
N ASP A 215 -26.88 8.94 7.49
CA ASP A 215 -26.62 10.28 8.01
C ASP A 215 -25.56 10.97 7.14
N VAL A 216 -24.52 10.23 6.73
CA VAL A 216 -23.54 10.70 5.77
C VAL A 216 -24.21 11.05 4.43
N ALA A 217 -25.06 10.17 3.90
CA ALA A 217 -25.78 10.41 2.65
C ALA A 217 -26.69 11.65 2.72
N ALA A 218 -27.38 11.84 3.85
CA ALA A 218 -28.24 13.00 4.07
C ALA A 218 -27.45 14.31 4.10
N ALA A 219 -26.31 14.34 4.82
CA ALA A 219 -25.41 15.50 4.88
C ALA A 219 -24.83 15.86 3.51
N ILE A 220 -24.41 14.87 2.71
CA ILE A 220 -23.91 15.05 1.34
C ILE A 220 -24.95 15.73 0.45
N ILE A 221 -26.20 15.27 0.51
CA ILE A 221 -27.29 15.86 -0.27
C ILE A 221 -27.60 17.29 0.22
N THR A 222 -27.52 17.55 1.51
CA THR A 222 -27.66 18.91 2.03
C THR A 222 -26.51 19.80 1.56
N ALA A 223 -25.27 19.33 1.62
CA ALA A 223 -24.10 20.06 1.15
C ALA A 223 -24.17 20.39 -0.35
N SER A 224 -24.77 19.50 -1.17
CA SER A 224 -24.93 19.79 -2.59
C SER A 224 -25.82 21.01 -2.86
N LYS A 225 -26.77 21.31 -1.99
CA LYS A 225 -27.75 22.40 -2.13
C LYS A 225 -27.33 23.72 -1.46
N LYS A 226 -26.20 23.75 -0.75
CA LYS A 226 -25.70 24.94 -0.04
C LYS A 226 -24.67 25.69 -0.88
N ASP A 227 -24.51 26.98 -0.64
CA ASP A 227 -23.36 27.74 -1.15
C ASP A 227 -22.18 27.54 -0.19
N ASN A 228 -21.34 26.58 -0.51
CA ASN A 228 -20.25 26.11 0.36
C ASN A 228 -18.98 25.79 -0.45
N LYS A 229 -18.70 26.65 -1.42
CA LYS A 229 -17.51 26.51 -2.27
C LYS A 229 -16.24 26.63 -1.42
N GLY A 230 -15.38 25.62 -1.52
CA GLY A 230 -14.10 25.53 -0.81
C GLY A 230 -14.22 25.04 0.64
N GLU A 231 -15.44 24.70 1.10
CA GLU A 231 -15.64 24.23 2.45
C GLU A 231 -15.34 22.73 2.61
N CYS A 232 -14.85 22.37 3.79
CA CYS A 232 -14.61 21.00 4.22
C CYS A 232 -15.51 20.68 5.40
N TYR A 233 -16.04 19.44 5.44
CA TYR A 233 -16.93 18.99 6.52
C TYR A 233 -16.52 17.61 7.01
N ILE A 234 -16.27 17.47 8.30
CA ILE A 234 -16.09 16.17 8.96
C ILE A 234 -17.47 15.63 9.35
N LEU A 235 -17.77 14.43 8.89
CA LEU A 235 -18.98 13.71 9.29
C LEU A 235 -18.58 12.56 10.22
N SER A 236 -18.56 12.85 11.50
CA SER A 236 -18.27 11.94 12.60
C SER A 236 -19.45 11.78 13.54
N ASN A 237 -19.41 10.80 14.42
CA ASN A 237 -20.40 10.60 15.45
C ASN A 237 -19.76 10.68 16.84
N ARG A 238 -19.25 9.56 17.32
CA ARG A 238 -18.50 9.47 18.56
C ARG A 238 -17.50 8.32 18.52
N TYR A 239 -16.48 8.41 19.33
CA TYR A 239 -15.60 7.28 19.59
C TYR A 239 -16.38 6.12 20.23
N ILE A 240 -16.18 4.92 19.70
CA ILE A 240 -16.75 3.68 20.25
C ILE A 240 -15.67 2.57 20.19
N THR A 241 -15.49 1.84 21.29
CA THR A 241 -14.54 0.73 21.30
C THR A 241 -15.10 -0.46 20.50
N ILE A 242 -14.20 -1.29 19.96
CA ILE A 242 -14.62 -2.54 19.28
C ILE A 242 -15.38 -3.46 20.23
N LYS A 243 -15.00 -3.44 21.52
CA LYS A 243 -15.73 -4.17 22.56
C LYS A 243 -17.17 -3.65 22.73
N GLU A 244 -17.36 -2.34 22.85
CA GLU A 244 -18.67 -1.71 22.97
C GLU A 244 -19.53 -1.97 21.73
N LEU A 245 -18.98 -1.80 20.53
CA LEU A 245 -19.64 -2.10 19.27
C LEU A 245 -20.11 -3.56 19.21
N SER A 246 -19.23 -4.50 19.61
CA SER A 246 -19.55 -5.93 19.66
C SER A 246 -20.64 -6.22 20.71
N ASP A 247 -20.64 -5.54 21.84
CA ASP A 247 -21.67 -5.69 22.87
C ASP A 247 -23.04 -5.21 22.37
N LEU A 248 -23.08 -4.07 21.66
CA LEU A 248 -24.32 -3.58 21.02
C LEU A 248 -24.89 -4.60 20.02
N ILE A 249 -23.99 -5.22 19.21
CA ILE A 249 -24.40 -6.26 18.26
C ILE A 249 -24.97 -7.48 19.01
N CYS A 250 -24.29 -7.91 20.10
CA CYS A 250 -24.76 -9.02 20.92
C CYS A 250 -26.11 -8.74 21.58
N ASP A 251 -26.29 -7.53 22.10
CA ASP A 251 -27.55 -7.11 22.73
C ASP A 251 -28.72 -7.09 21.71
N VAL A 252 -28.49 -6.56 20.51
CA VAL A 252 -29.50 -6.56 19.42
C VAL A 252 -29.85 -7.98 18.96
N GLN A 253 -28.87 -8.89 18.95
CA GLN A 253 -29.08 -10.29 18.52
C GLN A 253 -29.56 -11.20 19.66
N GLY A 254 -29.53 -10.76 20.92
CA GLY A 254 -29.84 -11.61 22.08
C GLY A 254 -28.83 -12.74 22.30
N ILE A 255 -27.57 -12.52 21.98
CA ILE A 255 -26.48 -13.52 22.15
C ILE A 255 -25.49 -13.11 23.25
N LYS A 256 -24.72 -14.09 23.74
CA LYS A 256 -23.73 -13.85 24.81
C LYS A 256 -22.65 -12.87 24.34
N LYS A 257 -22.34 -11.88 25.20
CA LYS A 257 -21.26 -10.91 24.96
C LYS A 257 -19.88 -11.57 24.94
N ILE A 258 -19.01 -11.04 24.10
CA ILE A 258 -17.60 -11.47 24.00
C ILE A 258 -16.86 -10.96 25.22
N LYS A 259 -16.25 -11.86 26.00
CA LYS A 259 -15.56 -11.50 27.24
C LYS A 259 -14.07 -11.18 27.04
N ILE A 260 -13.44 -11.76 26.03
CA ILE A 260 -12.00 -11.65 25.81
C ILE A 260 -11.70 -10.39 25.01
N VAL A 261 -10.80 -9.54 25.53
CA VAL A 261 -10.30 -8.34 24.85
C VAL A 261 -8.78 -8.47 24.73
N LEU A 262 -8.30 -8.63 23.52
CA LEU A 262 -6.86 -8.77 23.25
C LEU A 262 -6.17 -7.41 23.29
N PRO A 263 -5.03 -7.28 23.98
CA PRO A 263 -4.18 -6.10 23.87
C PRO A 263 -3.69 -5.91 22.45
N ILE A 264 -3.52 -4.64 22.02
CA ILE A 264 -3.06 -4.34 20.65
C ILE A 264 -1.69 -4.95 20.33
N CYS A 265 -0.78 -4.98 21.30
CA CYS A 265 0.53 -5.61 21.12
C CYS A 265 0.41 -7.09 20.73
N LEU A 266 -0.44 -7.85 21.43
CA LEU A 266 -0.70 -9.25 21.10
C LEU A 266 -1.43 -9.40 19.76
N ALA A 267 -2.41 -8.54 19.50
CA ALA A 267 -3.11 -8.53 18.22
C ALA A 267 -2.17 -8.26 17.03
N LYS A 268 -1.17 -7.35 17.17
CA LYS A 268 -0.14 -7.07 16.16
C LYS A 268 0.76 -8.28 15.87
N ILE A 269 1.08 -9.09 16.87
CA ILE A 269 1.87 -10.33 16.71
C ILE A 269 1.06 -11.40 15.96
N ILE A 270 -0.23 -11.49 16.23
CA ILE A 270 -1.11 -12.53 15.67
C ILE A 270 -1.61 -12.14 14.25
N ALA A 271 -1.74 -10.85 13.95
CA ALA A 271 -2.31 -10.35 12.70
C ALA A 271 -1.69 -10.97 11.43
N PRO A 272 -0.37 -11.14 11.28
CA PRO A 272 0.21 -11.75 10.06
C PRO A 272 -0.28 -13.18 9.81
N PHE A 273 -0.48 -13.97 10.85
CA PHE A 273 -0.98 -15.36 10.74
C PHE A 273 -2.45 -15.37 10.32
N PHE A 274 -3.24 -14.44 10.86
CA PHE A 274 -4.64 -14.26 10.43
C PHE A 274 -4.72 -13.77 8.99
N GLU A 275 -3.89 -12.82 8.58
CA GLU A 275 -3.83 -12.35 7.19
C GLU A 275 -3.48 -13.49 6.23
N ALA A 276 -2.49 -14.33 6.56
CA ALA A 276 -2.14 -15.51 5.78
C ALA A 276 -3.31 -16.51 5.67
N TYR A 277 -3.97 -16.81 6.79
CA TYR A 277 -5.13 -17.69 6.83
C TYR A 277 -6.30 -17.19 5.98
N TYR A 278 -6.65 -15.90 6.10
CA TYR A 278 -7.73 -15.31 5.29
C TYR A 278 -7.37 -15.21 3.82
N ASN A 279 -6.09 -14.95 3.49
CA ASN A 279 -5.59 -14.95 2.11
C ASN A 279 -5.71 -16.34 1.47
N LEU A 280 -5.35 -17.41 2.19
CA LEU A 280 -5.56 -18.81 1.74
C LEU A 280 -7.04 -19.10 1.49
N LYS A 281 -7.94 -18.54 2.28
CA LYS A 281 -9.40 -18.68 2.08
C LYS A 281 -9.99 -17.71 1.06
N LYS A 282 -9.18 -16.86 0.43
CA LYS A 282 -9.63 -15.78 -0.47
C LYS A 282 -10.70 -14.87 0.18
N GLN A 283 -10.55 -14.60 1.47
CA GLN A 283 -11.44 -13.76 2.27
C GLN A 283 -10.68 -12.54 2.77
N THR A 284 -11.40 -11.44 3.00
CA THR A 284 -10.81 -10.23 3.56
C THR A 284 -10.54 -10.43 5.06
N PRO A 285 -9.29 -10.22 5.53
CA PRO A 285 -8.99 -10.38 6.95
C PRO A 285 -9.69 -9.30 7.78
N LEU A 286 -10.28 -9.68 8.92
CA LEU A 286 -10.95 -8.75 9.84
C LEU A 286 -9.96 -7.80 10.52
N PHE A 287 -8.74 -8.27 10.77
CA PHE A 287 -7.69 -7.48 11.42
C PHE A 287 -6.43 -7.53 10.56
N THR A 288 -5.92 -6.35 10.20
CA THR A 288 -4.65 -6.14 9.50
C THR A 288 -3.77 -5.24 10.35
N LYS A 289 -2.48 -5.18 10.06
CA LYS A 289 -1.58 -4.23 10.74
C LYS A 289 -2.11 -2.79 10.66
N TYR A 290 -2.66 -2.40 9.50
CA TYR A 290 -3.22 -1.07 9.30
C TYR A 290 -4.51 -0.85 10.12
N SER A 291 -5.45 -1.82 10.14
CA SER A 291 -6.67 -1.67 10.94
C SER A 291 -6.36 -1.61 12.45
N LEU A 292 -5.35 -2.35 12.92
CA LEU A 292 -4.90 -2.25 14.31
C LEU A 292 -4.23 -0.90 14.63
N TYR A 293 -3.51 -0.32 13.67
CA TYR A 293 -3.01 1.06 13.78
C TYR A 293 -4.19 2.03 13.93
N THR A 294 -5.18 1.98 13.04
CA THR A 294 -6.37 2.84 13.06
C THR A 294 -7.12 2.75 14.40
N LEU A 295 -7.25 1.55 14.99
CA LEU A 295 -7.92 1.37 16.30
C LEU A 295 -7.13 1.97 17.48
N SER A 296 -5.87 2.32 17.29
CA SER A 296 -5.00 2.94 18.28
C SER A 296 -4.70 4.42 18.00
N SER A 297 -5.11 4.91 16.84
CA SER A 297 -4.89 6.30 16.43
C SER A 297 -5.91 7.25 17.06
N ASN A 298 -5.60 8.54 17.02
CA ASN A 298 -6.53 9.58 17.44
C ASN A 298 -7.74 9.61 16.49
N SER A 299 -8.93 9.43 17.06
CA SER A 299 -10.21 9.51 16.34
C SER A 299 -11.20 10.47 16.99
N ASN A 300 -10.68 11.48 17.69
CA ASN A 300 -11.45 12.55 18.30
C ASN A 300 -11.77 13.64 17.26
N PHE A 301 -12.78 13.40 16.42
CA PHE A 301 -13.15 14.29 15.32
C PHE A 301 -14.27 15.25 15.71
N SER A 302 -14.12 16.52 15.33
CA SER A 302 -15.18 17.54 15.43
C SER A 302 -16.21 17.35 14.31
N ASN A 303 -17.48 17.32 14.66
CA ASN A 303 -18.59 17.42 13.71
C ASN A 303 -19.39 18.72 13.88
N LYS A 304 -18.82 19.68 14.59
CA LYS A 304 -19.47 20.94 14.94
C LYS A 304 -19.90 21.71 13.70
N LYS A 305 -18.99 21.93 12.77
CA LYS A 305 -19.25 22.66 11.53
C LYS A 305 -20.35 21.99 10.68
N ALA A 306 -20.30 20.67 10.55
CA ALA A 306 -21.34 19.93 9.83
C ALA A 306 -22.72 20.07 10.49
N LYS A 307 -22.79 20.09 11.83
CA LYS A 307 -24.04 20.34 12.57
C LYS A 307 -24.59 21.74 12.35
N GLU A 308 -23.75 22.73 12.44
CA GLU A 308 -24.13 24.15 12.33
C GLU A 308 -24.53 24.52 10.90
N GLU A 309 -23.75 24.13 9.89
CA GLU A 309 -23.95 24.57 8.51
C GLU A 309 -24.83 23.62 7.69
N LEU A 310 -24.73 22.30 7.90
CA LEU A 310 -25.49 21.31 7.15
C LEU A 310 -26.71 20.76 7.91
N GLY A 311 -26.88 21.14 9.19
CA GLY A 311 -27.93 20.53 10.04
C GLY A 311 -27.71 19.03 10.24
N TYR A 312 -26.43 18.60 10.23
CA TYR A 312 -26.05 17.21 10.39
C TYR A 312 -26.54 16.63 11.72
N LYS A 313 -27.14 15.46 11.66
CA LYS A 313 -27.66 14.74 12.83
C LYS A 313 -27.17 13.32 12.83
N ASN A 314 -26.74 12.86 13.99
CA ASN A 314 -26.28 11.49 14.18
C ASN A 314 -27.43 10.66 14.77
N ARG A 315 -27.69 9.50 14.16
CA ARG A 315 -28.59 8.53 14.79
C ARG A 315 -27.85 7.69 15.83
N ASP A 316 -28.61 7.08 16.72
CA ASP A 316 -28.07 6.19 17.73
C ASP A 316 -27.40 4.97 17.07
N MET A 317 -26.22 4.58 17.57
CA MET A 317 -25.45 3.46 17.04
C MET A 317 -26.20 2.13 17.19
N LYS A 318 -27.02 1.97 18.25
CA LYS A 318 -27.83 0.78 18.45
C LYS A 318 -28.89 0.64 17.34
N ASP A 319 -29.48 1.73 16.91
CA ASP A 319 -30.45 1.73 15.80
C ASP A 319 -29.73 1.41 14.46
N THR A 320 -28.55 1.98 14.25
CA THR A 320 -27.70 1.66 13.10
C THR A 320 -27.38 0.17 13.04
N ILE A 321 -26.97 -0.42 14.14
CA ILE A 321 -26.67 -1.86 14.25
C ILE A 321 -27.91 -2.71 14.02
N LYS A 322 -29.05 -2.35 14.64
CA LYS A 322 -30.32 -3.05 14.46
C LYS A 322 -30.75 -3.10 13.00
N ASP A 323 -30.68 -1.97 12.30
CA ASP A 323 -31.07 -1.88 10.90
C ASP A 323 -30.08 -2.65 9.99
N THR A 324 -28.77 -2.58 10.29
CA THR A 324 -27.75 -3.33 9.57
C THR A 324 -27.97 -4.83 9.68
N ILE A 325 -28.22 -5.32 10.89
CA ILE A 325 -28.50 -6.75 11.14
C ILE A 325 -29.81 -7.17 10.46
N SER A 326 -30.86 -6.35 10.55
CA SER A 326 -32.14 -6.62 9.89
C SER A 326 -31.97 -6.77 8.37
N TRP A 327 -31.14 -5.90 7.78
CA TRP A 327 -30.82 -5.97 6.36
C TRP A 327 -30.00 -7.23 6.01
N LEU A 328 -28.98 -7.56 6.80
CA LEU A 328 -28.16 -8.77 6.61
C LEU A 328 -29.01 -10.05 6.66
N ASN A 329 -29.95 -10.12 7.59
CA ASN A 329 -30.87 -11.27 7.74
C ASN A 329 -31.81 -11.41 6.54
N LYS A 330 -32.33 -10.29 5.98
CA LYS A 330 -33.19 -10.30 4.78
C LYS A 330 -32.45 -10.73 3.50
N LYS A 331 -31.14 -10.52 3.43
CA LYS A 331 -30.31 -10.92 2.29
C LYS A 331 -30.17 -12.45 2.15
N GLY A 332 -30.74 -13.23 3.08
CA GLY A 332 -30.83 -14.70 2.98
C GLY A 332 -29.51 -15.42 3.28
N GLU A 333 -28.56 -14.76 3.91
CA GLU A 333 -27.34 -15.38 4.40
C GLU A 333 -27.66 -16.22 5.66
N LYS A 334 -28.34 -17.36 5.43
CA LYS A 334 -28.60 -18.35 6.49
C LYS A 334 -27.31 -18.72 7.19
N LYS A 335 -27.39 -18.73 8.54
CA LYS A 335 -26.41 -19.29 9.47
C LYS A 335 -25.81 -20.61 8.92
N LYS A 336 -24.72 -20.56 8.21
CA LYS A 336 -23.84 -21.72 8.07
C LYS A 336 -23.11 -21.84 9.41
N ASN A 337 -23.70 -22.62 10.32
CA ASN A 337 -23.07 -23.06 11.57
C ASN A 337 -21.89 -23.98 11.26
N LYS A 338 -20.81 -23.46 10.72
CA LYS A 338 -19.49 -24.04 10.91
C LYS A 338 -18.92 -23.42 12.18
N LYS A 339 -19.19 -24.04 13.33
CA LYS A 339 -18.37 -23.86 14.51
C LYS A 339 -16.94 -24.16 14.06
N ILE A 340 -16.15 -23.13 13.80
CA ILE A 340 -14.69 -23.28 13.80
C ILE A 340 -14.39 -23.82 15.18
N ASN A 341 -13.79 -25.01 15.24
CA ASN A 341 -13.45 -25.61 16.51
C ASN A 341 -12.54 -24.65 17.26
N PHE A 342 -13.13 -23.85 18.13
CA PHE A 342 -12.47 -22.89 19.02
C PHE A 342 -11.32 -23.55 19.79
N ILE A 343 -11.48 -24.84 20.12
CA ILE A 343 -10.45 -25.68 20.70
C ILE A 343 -9.19 -25.73 19.82
N VAL A 344 -9.32 -25.81 18.50
CA VAL A 344 -8.15 -25.86 17.58
C VAL A 344 -7.38 -24.52 17.57
N VAL A 345 -8.08 -23.40 17.63
CA VAL A 345 -7.43 -22.08 17.69
C VAL A 345 -6.75 -21.88 19.06
N ILE A 346 -7.39 -22.30 20.15
CA ILE A 346 -6.78 -22.27 21.49
C ILE A 346 -5.56 -23.19 21.54
N ILE A 347 -5.66 -24.41 21.01
CA ILE A 347 -4.53 -25.35 20.97
C ILE A 347 -3.37 -24.74 20.15
N LEU A 348 -3.64 -24.10 19.02
CA LEU A 348 -2.61 -23.42 18.22
C LEU A 348 -1.98 -22.23 18.96
N ILE A 349 -2.78 -21.45 19.69
CA ILE A 349 -2.25 -20.35 20.51
C ILE A 349 -1.43 -20.89 21.68
N LEU A 350 -1.92 -21.91 22.38
CA LEU A 350 -1.18 -22.55 23.47
C LEU A 350 0.10 -23.22 22.96
N ALA A 351 0.07 -23.77 21.73
CA ALA A 351 1.24 -24.36 21.09
C ALA A 351 2.34 -23.33 20.75
N LEU A 352 2.02 -22.04 20.73
CA LEU A 352 2.95 -20.94 20.47
C LEU A 352 3.45 -20.23 21.74
N ILE A 353 2.87 -20.50 22.90
CA ILE A 353 3.31 -19.88 24.16
C ILE A 353 4.56 -20.63 24.67
N PRO A 354 5.74 -19.97 24.72
CA PRO A 354 6.93 -20.61 25.23
C PRO A 354 6.92 -20.65 26.77
N ILE A 355 7.31 -21.77 27.32
CA ILE A 355 7.56 -21.93 28.75
C ILE A 355 9.06 -21.75 28.98
N PRO A 356 9.50 -20.73 29.74
CA PRO A 356 10.91 -20.53 30.02
C PRO A 356 11.39 -21.57 31.03
N MET A 357 12.48 -22.29 30.73
CA MET A 357 13.15 -23.22 31.59
C MET A 357 14.61 -22.81 31.73
N LYS A 358 15.09 -22.68 32.96
CA LYS A 358 16.52 -22.45 33.24
C LYS A 358 17.24 -23.79 33.19
N LEU A 359 18.30 -23.87 32.43
CA LEU A 359 19.16 -25.04 32.35
C LEU A 359 20.19 -25.02 33.50
N LYS A 360 20.73 -26.18 33.87
CA LYS A 360 21.72 -26.31 34.97
C LYS A 360 23.17 -26.21 34.46
N ASP A 361 23.42 -25.37 33.46
CA ASP A 361 24.68 -25.24 32.72
C ASP A 361 25.39 -23.90 32.96
N GLY A 362 24.93 -23.13 33.94
CA GLY A 362 25.53 -21.86 34.31
C GLY A 362 24.69 -20.64 34.00
N GLY A 363 23.55 -20.80 33.30
CA GLY A 363 22.65 -19.66 33.06
C GLY A 363 21.84 -19.69 31.78
N SER A 364 21.94 -20.72 30.95
CA SER A 364 21.17 -20.88 29.76
C SER A 364 19.67 -20.94 30.05
N VAL A 365 18.87 -20.33 29.16
CA VAL A 365 17.42 -20.33 29.27
C VAL A 365 16.82 -20.91 27.98
N GLU A 366 16.06 -21.98 28.15
CA GLU A 366 15.29 -22.59 27.08
C GLU A 366 13.85 -22.07 27.12
N TYR A 367 13.38 -21.51 26.00
CA TYR A 367 11.99 -21.11 25.77
C TYR A 367 11.32 -22.17 24.91
N LYS A 368 10.59 -23.11 25.54
CA LYS A 368 10.00 -24.26 24.86
C LYS A 368 8.51 -24.07 24.64
N ALA A 369 8.09 -24.07 23.38
CA ALA A 369 6.72 -24.15 22.94
C ALA A 369 6.48 -25.51 22.23
N ILE A 370 5.23 -25.87 21.97
CA ILE A 370 4.93 -27.13 21.28
C ILE A 370 5.49 -27.14 19.84
N LEU A 371 5.47 -26.00 19.15
CA LEU A 371 5.87 -25.88 17.75
C LEU A 371 7.33 -25.42 17.57
N TYR A 372 7.94 -24.84 18.60
CA TYR A 372 9.31 -24.35 18.51
C TYR A 372 9.99 -24.33 19.88
N GLU A 373 11.31 -24.27 19.83
CA GLU A 373 12.20 -24.21 20.99
C GLU A 373 13.31 -23.20 20.70
N VAL A 374 13.53 -22.27 21.61
CA VAL A 374 14.61 -21.28 21.51
C VAL A 374 15.46 -21.39 22.76
N THR A 375 16.70 -21.86 22.64
CA THR A 375 17.67 -21.91 23.73
C THR A 375 18.64 -20.75 23.62
N LYS A 376 18.64 -19.89 24.60
CA LYS A 376 19.66 -18.86 24.79
C LYS A 376 20.75 -19.46 25.68
N TYR A 377 21.88 -19.81 25.09
CA TYR A 377 23.02 -20.36 25.83
C TYR A 377 23.70 -19.29 26.65
N HIS A 378 24.10 -19.69 27.86
CA HIS A 378 25.01 -19.00 28.73
C HIS A 378 25.69 -20.07 29.60
N THR A 379 26.60 -20.80 28.99
CA THR A 379 27.20 -22.01 29.58
C THR A 379 28.56 -21.68 30.18
N ILE A 380 28.83 -22.09 31.41
CA ILE A 380 30.16 -21.92 32.01
C ILE A 380 31.18 -22.68 31.20
N ASN A 381 32.23 -21.99 30.74
CA ASN A 381 33.36 -22.57 30.04
C ASN A 381 34.65 -21.94 30.57
N THR A 382 35.44 -22.75 31.29
CA THR A 382 36.71 -22.33 31.91
C THR A 382 37.82 -22.08 30.86
N GLU A 383 37.65 -22.55 29.65
CA GLU A 383 38.57 -22.31 28.53
C GLU A 383 38.22 -21.03 27.75
N SER A 384 37.07 -20.45 28.06
CA SER A 384 36.66 -19.17 27.46
C SER A 384 37.27 -18.01 28.23
N THR A 385 37.82 -17.03 27.55
CA THR A 385 38.40 -15.81 28.17
C THR A 385 37.40 -15.02 29.00
N LYS A 386 36.10 -15.21 28.75
CA LYS A 386 35.00 -14.62 29.51
C LYS A 386 34.50 -15.52 30.66
N GLY A 387 35.00 -16.75 30.78
CA GLY A 387 34.53 -17.74 31.75
C GLY A 387 33.20 -18.39 31.36
N TYR A 388 32.63 -18.04 30.23
CA TYR A 388 31.38 -18.59 29.69
C TYR A 388 31.30 -18.50 28.18
N ASP A 389 30.44 -19.31 27.57
CA ASP A 389 30.05 -19.26 26.17
C ASP A 389 28.61 -18.76 26.03
N ASP A 390 28.38 -17.88 25.07
CA ASP A 390 27.05 -17.41 24.69
C ASP A 390 26.61 -18.00 23.37
N GLY A 391 25.31 -18.18 23.20
CA GLY A 391 24.80 -18.69 21.95
C GLY A 391 23.28 -18.67 21.82
N LEU A 392 22.83 -19.09 20.66
CA LEU A 392 21.41 -19.21 20.35
C LEU A 392 21.17 -20.48 19.53
N LYS A 393 20.18 -21.26 19.98
CA LYS A 393 19.66 -22.40 19.22
C LYS A 393 18.18 -22.23 18.99
N ILE A 394 17.73 -22.50 17.76
CA ILE A 394 16.32 -22.44 17.38
C ILE A 394 15.94 -23.75 16.72
N LYS A 395 14.91 -24.39 17.27
CA LYS A 395 14.27 -25.55 16.65
C LYS A 395 12.82 -25.22 16.30
N ILE A 396 12.34 -25.72 15.15
CA ILE A 396 10.94 -25.67 14.77
C ILE A 396 10.50 -27.10 14.44
N LEU A 397 9.40 -27.55 15.04
CA LEU A 397 8.90 -28.91 14.93
C LEU A 397 9.97 -30.00 15.20
N GLY A 398 10.87 -29.73 16.15
CA GLY A 398 11.98 -30.61 16.51
C GLY A 398 13.21 -30.55 15.61
N LEU A 399 13.13 -29.88 14.46
CA LEU A 399 14.26 -29.69 13.55
C LEU A 399 15.09 -28.46 13.95
N THR A 400 16.39 -28.61 14.12
CA THR A 400 17.29 -27.49 14.39
C THR A 400 17.49 -26.65 13.13
N ILE A 401 17.02 -25.39 13.20
CA ILE A 401 17.15 -24.42 12.11
C ILE A 401 18.38 -23.53 12.31
N TYR A 402 18.71 -23.29 13.57
CA TYR A 402 19.83 -22.46 13.93
C TYR A 402 20.46 -23.01 15.22
N ASP A 403 21.79 -23.14 15.21
CA ASP A 403 22.57 -23.54 16.41
C ASP A 403 23.95 -22.91 16.31
N LYS A 404 24.22 -21.93 17.17
CA LYS A 404 25.51 -21.25 17.21
C LYS A 404 25.88 -20.95 18.66
N ILE A 405 27.04 -21.43 19.07
CA ILE A 405 27.70 -21.10 20.34
C ILE A 405 28.97 -20.32 20.00
N ASN A 406 29.22 -19.24 20.70
CA ASN A 406 30.42 -18.43 20.59
C ASN A 406 31.31 -18.71 21.79
N THR A 407 32.45 -19.34 21.56
CA THR A 407 33.51 -19.57 22.55
C THR A 407 34.55 -18.47 22.41
N TYR A 408 34.92 -17.85 23.49
CA TYR A 408 35.90 -16.75 23.52
C TYR A 408 37.27 -17.34 23.92
N ILE A 409 38.18 -17.48 22.95
CA ILE A 409 39.55 -18.02 23.13
C ILE A 409 40.52 -16.88 22.87
N GLU A 410 41.53 -16.69 23.76
CA GLU A 410 42.67 -15.83 23.44
C GLU A 410 43.48 -16.47 22.31
N THR A 411 43.53 -15.84 21.15
CA THR A 411 44.57 -16.09 20.16
C THR A 411 45.73 -15.17 20.48
N GLU A 412 46.84 -15.75 21.01
CA GLU A 412 48.11 -15.06 21.01
C GLU A 412 48.51 -14.82 19.54
N ASN A 413 48.37 -13.59 19.11
CA ASN A 413 49.26 -12.96 18.14
C ASN A 413 49.02 -11.46 18.04
N ASN A 414 50.08 -10.81 18.43
CA ASN A 414 50.58 -9.47 18.19
C ASN A 414 49.76 -8.50 17.30
N ASP A 415 49.67 -7.31 17.91
CA ASP A 415 49.59 -5.98 17.30
C ASP A 415 48.42 -5.66 16.39
N ASP A 416 47.39 -5.10 16.92
CA ASP A 416 47.01 -3.72 16.87
C ASP A 416 45.61 -3.51 17.47
N GLU A 417 45.58 -2.59 18.38
CA GLU A 417 44.40 -2.12 19.14
C GLU A 417 43.21 -1.83 18.26
N ASN A 418 42.07 -2.45 18.56
CA ASN A 418 40.81 -1.71 18.64
C ASN A 418 39.78 -2.52 19.44
N LYS A 419 39.84 -2.30 20.76
CA LYS A 419 38.72 -2.52 21.69
C LYS A 419 37.48 -1.78 21.20
N TYR A 420 36.44 -2.52 20.92
CA TYR A 420 35.09 -1.98 21.03
C TYR A 420 34.37 -2.66 22.17
N GLU A 421 34.55 -2.09 23.35
CA GLU A 421 33.70 -2.34 24.50
C GLU A 421 32.26 -1.86 24.20
N ASN A 422 31.30 -2.71 24.59
CA ASN A 422 29.92 -2.31 24.77
C ASN A 422 29.84 -1.17 25.81
N SER A 423 29.75 0.07 25.36
CA SER A 423 29.34 1.15 26.25
C SER A 423 27.83 1.25 26.23
N LYS A 424 27.23 0.93 27.37
CA LYS A 424 25.86 1.22 27.76
C LYS A 424 25.62 2.69 28.08
N ASP A 425 26.36 3.61 27.49
CA ASP A 425 26.18 5.04 27.68
C ASP A 425 26.04 5.73 26.32
N CYS A 426 24.84 5.63 25.76
CA CYS A 426 24.39 6.58 24.77
C CYS A 426 23.97 7.86 25.49
N CYS A 427 24.87 8.85 25.54
CA CYS A 427 24.52 10.21 25.91
C CYS A 427 23.57 10.79 24.83
N GLU A 428 22.69 11.68 25.27
CA GLU A 428 21.61 12.35 24.48
C GLU A 428 22.05 13.08 23.20
N ASN A 429 23.33 13.07 22.83
CA ASN A 429 23.90 13.74 21.65
C ASN A 429 24.70 12.80 20.73
N CYS A 430 24.54 11.50 20.81
CA CYS A 430 25.22 10.56 19.92
C CYS A 430 24.38 10.23 18.69
N ILE A 431 25.05 10.26 17.54
CA ILE A 431 24.65 9.95 16.14
C ILE A 431 24.02 8.55 15.95
N CYS A 432 23.45 7.93 16.98
CA CYS A 432 22.85 6.59 16.93
C CYS A 432 21.59 6.49 16.06
N GLY A 433 20.83 7.57 15.92
CA GLY A 433 19.63 7.61 15.07
C GLY A 433 19.96 7.51 13.58
N ASP A 434 20.99 8.21 13.13
CA ASP A 434 21.39 8.24 11.73
C ASP A 434 22.00 6.92 11.26
N THR A 435 22.70 6.20 12.13
CA THR A 435 23.28 4.88 11.81
C THR A 435 22.21 3.80 11.66
N ILE A 436 21.15 3.84 12.50
CA ILE A 436 20.02 2.91 12.39
C ILE A 436 19.20 3.18 11.12
N GLU A 437 19.01 4.46 10.76
CA GLU A 437 18.36 4.83 9.50
C GLU A 437 19.21 4.45 8.29
N LEU A 438 20.52 4.58 8.38
CA LEU A 438 21.46 4.15 7.37
C LEU A 438 21.44 2.63 7.18
N LEU A 439 21.47 1.85 8.26
CA LEU A 439 21.36 0.39 8.20
C LEU A 439 20.05 -0.06 7.56
N LYS A 440 18.92 0.61 7.84
CA LYS A 440 17.64 0.35 7.17
C LYS A 440 17.69 0.65 5.67
N LYS A 441 18.43 1.65 5.24
CA LYS A 441 18.66 1.95 3.81
C LYS A 441 19.56 0.92 3.14
N LEU A 442 20.48 0.30 3.89
CA LEU A 442 21.37 -0.75 3.38
C LEU A 442 20.68 -2.14 3.24
N GLU A 443 19.49 -2.33 3.82
CA GLU A 443 18.69 -3.56 3.65
C GLU A 443 18.15 -3.73 2.21
N THR A 444 18.33 -2.74 1.35
CA THR A 444 17.88 -2.75 -0.05
C THR A 444 19.04 -3.03 -1.01
N ALA A 445 18.73 -3.52 -2.21
CA ALA A 445 19.71 -3.68 -3.26
C ALA A 445 20.03 -2.33 -3.92
N TRP A 446 21.33 -2.04 -4.13
CA TRP A 446 21.83 -0.85 -4.78
C TRP A 446 22.32 -1.17 -6.19
N THR A 447 21.86 -0.43 -7.18
CA THR A 447 22.24 -0.67 -8.57
C THR A 447 23.52 0.09 -8.93
N LEU A 448 24.46 -0.56 -9.61
CA LEU A 448 25.67 0.08 -10.11
C LEU A 448 25.33 0.98 -11.29
N THR A 449 25.86 2.21 -11.24
CA THR A 449 25.68 3.20 -12.31
C THR A 449 27.04 3.76 -12.73
N GLU A 450 27.15 4.14 -14.00
CA GLU A 450 28.25 4.94 -14.52
C GLU A 450 27.74 6.34 -14.84
N ILE A 451 28.57 7.35 -14.62
CA ILE A 451 28.29 8.72 -15.05
C ILE A 451 28.81 8.87 -16.48
N ASN A 452 27.93 9.18 -17.43
CA ASN A 452 28.34 9.42 -18.82
C ASN A 452 29.05 10.78 -18.97
N SER A 453 29.60 11.04 -20.15
CA SER A 453 30.30 12.30 -20.47
C SER A 453 29.42 13.56 -20.38
N LYS A 454 28.08 13.41 -20.18
CA LYS A 454 27.13 14.51 -19.99
C LYS A 454 26.70 14.67 -18.52
N GLY A 455 27.30 13.86 -17.59
CA GLY A 455 26.92 13.90 -16.18
C GLY A 455 25.64 13.13 -15.84
N GLU A 456 25.11 12.30 -16.74
CA GLU A 456 23.90 11.51 -16.51
C GLU A 456 24.26 10.12 -16.02
N TYR A 457 23.45 9.58 -15.06
CA TYR A 457 23.63 8.22 -14.54
C TYR A 457 23.14 7.18 -15.54
N GLN A 458 23.98 6.20 -15.88
CA GLN A 458 23.64 5.05 -16.74
C GLN A 458 23.77 3.75 -15.96
N TYR A 459 22.78 2.87 -16.04
CA TYR A 459 22.79 1.57 -15.39
C TYR A 459 23.71 0.59 -16.08
N ILE A 460 24.47 -0.16 -15.27
CA ILE A 460 25.26 -1.30 -15.76
C ILE A 460 24.42 -2.56 -15.54
N LYS A 461 24.13 -3.28 -16.62
CA LYS A 461 23.34 -4.51 -16.61
C LYS A 461 23.90 -5.52 -15.60
N ASP A 462 23.00 -6.16 -14.85
CA ASP A 462 23.30 -7.22 -13.87
C ASP A 462 24.39 -6.83 -12.87
N SER A 463 24.49 -5.54 -12.53
CA SER A 463 25.48 -5.03 -11.61
C SER A 463 24.81 -4.30 -10.47
N PHE A 464 24.86 -4.89 -9.28
CA PHE A 464 24.27 -4.36 -8.07
C PHE A 464 25.02 -4.82 -6.82
N ILE A 465 24.90 -4.08 -5.75
CA ILE A 465 25.38 -4.50 -4.43
C ILE A 465 24.19 -4.72 -3.51
N ASN A 466 24.21 -5.84 -2.80
CA ASN A 466 23.19 -6.21 -1.84
C ASN A 466 23.82 -6.36 -0.45
N PHE A 467 23.24 -5.69 0.52
CA PHE A 467 23.62 -5.79 1.92
C PHE A 467 22.59 -6.69 2.63
N HIS A 468 22.99 -7.92 2.92
CA HIS A 468 22.09 -8.88 3.55
C HIS A 468 21.82 -8.50 5.01
N GLY A 469 20.60 -8.10 5.30
CA GLY A 469 20.07 -7.67 6.61
C GLY A 469 19.95 -8.79 7.67
N THR A 470 20.81 -9.79 7.68
CA THR A 470 20.78 -10.90 8.64
C THR A 470 21.64 -10.67 9.88
N GLY A 471 21.84 -9.42 10.28
CA GLY A 471 22.61 -9.07 11.49
C GLY A 471 24.11 -9.35 11.38
N LYS A 472 24.60 -9.74 10.24
CA LYS A 472 26.00 -9.97 9.94
C LYS A 472 26.40 -9.06 8.80
N ASN A 473 27.11 -8.01 9.05
CA ASN A 473 27.69 -7.02 8.15
C ASN A 473 28.29 -7.62 6.87
N LYS A 474 27.47 -8.28 6.05
CA LYS A 474 27.88 -8.95 4.81
C LYS A 474 27.29 -8.27 3.60
N PHE A 475 28.07 -8.20 2.53
CA PHE A 475 27.60 -7.75 1.23
C PHE A 475 27.87 -8.79 0.14
N ALA A 476 27.09 -8.73 -0.93
CA ALA A 476 27.35 -9.40 -2.17
C ALA A 476 27.28 -8.37 -3.31
N PHE A 477 28.35 -8.22 -4.05
CA PHE A 477 28.44 -7.35 -5.22
C PHE A 477 28.43 -8.20 -6.48
N PHE A 478 27.57 -7.84 -7.41
CA PHE A 478 27.42 -8.51 -8.69
C PHE A 478 27.85 -7.56 -9.81
N LYS A 479 28.70 -8.03 -10.72
CA LYS A 479 29.11 -7.34 -11.94
C LYS A 479 29.05 -8.31 -13.13
N GLY A 480 27.91 -8.32 -13.83
CA GLY A 480 27.59 -9.37 -14.80
C GLY A 480 27.51 -10.74 -14.10
N ASP A 481 28.15 -11.74 -14.65
CA ASP A 481 28.17 -13.11 -14.09
C ASP A 481 29.15 -13.31 -12.90
N LYS A 482 29.81 -12.25 -12.46
CA LYS A 482 30.77 -12.32 -11.34
C LYS A 482 30.12 -11.85 -10.04
N GLU A 483 30.20 -12.70 -9.02
CA GLU A 483 29.79 -12.38 -7.65
C GLU A 483 31.04 -12.20 -6.77
N VAL A 484 31.09 -11.07 -6.04
CA VAL A 484 32.10 -10.78 -5.03
C VAL A 484 31.41 -10.68 -3.68
N LYS A 485 31.76 -11.54 -2.75
CA LYS A 485 31.26 -11.53 -1.38
C LYS A 485 32.26 -10.90 -0.43
N GLY A 486 31.76 -10.31 0.65
CA GLY A 486 32.62 -9.73 1.67
C GLY A 486 31.83 -9.29 2.90
N GLU A 487 32.57 -8.62 3.78
CA GLU A 487 32.02 -8.00 4.98
C GLU A 487 32.08 -6.49 4.84
N PHE A 488 31.19 -5.78 5.54
CA PHE A 488 31.25 -4.32 5.60
C PHE A 488 31.20 -3.83 7.04
N THR A 489 31.80 -2.67 7.25
CA THR A 489 31.72 -1.93 8.52
C THR A 489 31.33 -0.48 8.22
N ILE A 490 30.80 0.21 9.22
CA ILE A 490 30.50 1.65 9.13
C ILE A 490 31.44 2.36 10.11
N ASN A 491 32.19 3.32 9.60
CA ASN A 491 33.11 4.11 10.43
C ASN A 491 32.41 5.26 11.15
N LYS A 492 33.15 5.98 12.03
CA LYS A 492 32.64 7.13 12.81
C LYS A 492 32.12 8.29 11.94
N ASN A 493 32.50 8.34 10.66
CA ASN A 493 32.08 9.36 9.70
C ASN A 493 30.85 8.91 8.87
N ASN A 494 30.15 7.82 9.25
CA ASN A 494 29.08 7.20 8.51
C ASN A 494 29.46 6.75 7.07
N GLU A 495 30.74 6.43 6.85
CA GLU A 495 31.21 5.84 5.59
C GLU A 495 31.18 4.33 5.69
N ILE A 496 30.75 3.67 4.61
CA ILE A 496 30.68 2.21 4.50
C ILE A 496 32.02 1.70 4.02
N ILE A 497 32.63 0.81 4.76
CA ILE A 497 33.91 0.17 4.39
C ILE A 497 33.60 -1.24 3.94
N LEU A 498 33.79 -1.53 2.67
CA LEU A 498 33.65 -2.87 2.07
C LEU A 498 34.98 -3.62 2.19
N ILE A 499 34.91 -4.84 2.71
CA ILE A 499 36.05 -5.75 2.88
C ILE A 499 35.73 -7.02 2.07
N PRO A 500 36.18 -7.09 0.81
CA PRO A 500 35.91 -8.25 -0.05
C PRO A 500 36.70 -9.48 0.43
N ASN A 501 36.11 -10.66 0.26
CA ASN A 501 36.79 -11.95 0.51
C ASN A 501 37.69 -12.38 -0.64
N ASP A 502 37.62 -11.71 -1.81
CA ASP A 502 38.43 -12.00 -2.98
C ASP A 502 39.62 -11.00 -3.02
N GLU A 503 40.83 -11.50 -2.94
CA GLU A 503 42.10 -10.73 -2.94
C GLU A 503 42.29 -9.83 -4.18
N LYS A 504 41.52 -10.06 -5.24
CA LYS A 504 41.53 -9.21 -6.44
C LYS A 504 40.87 -7.86 -6.22
N TYR A 505 40.09 -7.70 -5.13
CA TYR A 505 39.40 -6.48 -4.78
C TYR A 505 39.96 -5.93 -3.48
N SER A 506 40.44 -4.70 -3.51
CA SER A 506 40.94 -4.02 -2.33
C SER A 506 39.82 -3.55 -1.42
N LYS A 507 40.10 -3.44 -0.14
CA LYS A 507 39.25 -2.76 0.83
C LYS A 507 38.88 -1.37 0.30
N THR A 508 37.60 -1.04 0.31
CA THR A 508 37.05 0.14 -0.36
C THR A 508 36.16 0.92 0.59
N THR A 509 36.32 2.25 0.61
CA THR A 509 35.46 3.14 1.38
C THR A 509 34.38 3.74 0.47
N CYS A 510 33.12 3.67 0.90
CA CYS A 510 31.99 4.20 0.18
C CYS A 510 31.38 5.36 0.97
N LYS A 511 31.19 6.51 0.32
CA LYS A 511 30.56 7.70 0.89
C LYS A 511 29.13 7.83 0.40
N LEU A 512 28.22 8.12 1.32
CA LEU A 512 26.82 8.37 1.01
C LEU A 512 26.60 9.86 0.78
N GLY A 513 26.00 10.19 -0.35
CA GLY A 513 25.57 11.55 -0.71
C GLY A 513 24.09 11.58 -1.05
N LYS A 514 23.50 12.78 -1.08
CA LYS A 514 22.13 13.04 -1.58
C LYS A 514 22.25 13.83 -2.88
N GLU A 515 21.61 13.37 -3.94
CA GLU A 515 21.44 14.11 -5.19
C GLU A 515 19.95 14.34 -5.50
N LYS A 516 19.67 15.37 -6.32
CA LYS A 516 18.36 16.03 -6.45
C LYS A 516 17.16 15.12 -6.72
N ASP A 517 17.33 13.99 -7.39
CA ASP A 517 16.23 13.08 -7.77
C ASP A 517 16.46 11.63 -7.31
N LEU A 518 17.52 11.40 -6.56
CA LEU A 518 17.94 10.10 -6.03
C LEU A 518 17.79 10.10 -4.50
N ILE A 519 17.32 8.98 -3.94
CA ILE A 519 17.18 8.85 -2.48
C ILE A 519 18.55 8.89 -1.80
N ALA A 520 19.53 8.23 -2.39
CA ALA A 520 20.92 8.28 -1.96
C ALA A 520 21.85 7.83 -3.08
N VAL A 521 23.06 8.36 -3.08
CA VAL A 521 24.17 7.94 -3.94
C VAL A 521 25.24 7.41 -3.04
N MET A 522 25.76 6.21 -3.34
CA MET A 522 26.88 5.63 -2.65
C MET A 522 28.09 5.63 -3.60
N ASN A 523 29.04 6.51 -3.37
CA ASN A 523 30.28 6.60 -4.13
C ASN A 523 31.34 5.75 -3.43
N CYS A 524 31.82 4.71 -4.12
CA CYS A 524 32.87 3.84 -3.64
C CYS A 524 34.17 4.13 -4.39
N ASP A 525 35.25 4.22 -3.64
CA ASP A 525 36.60 4.38 -4.22
C ASP A 525 37.00 3.09 -4.97
N ASN A 526 37.94 3.23 -5.92
CA ASN A 526 38.53 2.11 -6.67
C ASN A 526 37.56 1.32 -7.58
N ASN A 527 37.71 -0.01 -7.60
CA ASN A 527 37.11 -0.92 -8.60
C ASN A 527 35.58 -1.18 -8.42
N PHE A 528 34.95 -0.65 -7.40
CA PHE A 528 33.52 -0.87 -7.15
C PHE A 528 32.65 0.13 -7.89
N GLY A 529 33.03 1.40 -8.00
CA GLY A 529 32.30 2.42 -8.73
C GLY A 529 31.19 3.12 -7.91
N THR A 530 30.29 3.80 -8.59
CA THR A 530 29.21 4.56 -7.98
C THR A 530 27.92 3.77 -8.03
N PHE A 531 27.27 3.64 -6.89
CA PHE A 531 25.97 3.00 -6.76
C PHE A 531 24.91 4.04 -6.46
N THR A 532 23.75 3.91 -7.07
CA THR A 532 22.59 4.73 -6.76
C THR A 532 21.50 3.90 -6.12
N LEU A 533 21.00 4.35 -4.98
CA LEU A 533 19.75 3.88 -4.43
C LEU A 533 18.66 4.78 -5.00
N GLN A 534 17.92 4.24 -5.92
CA GLN A 534 16.72 4.92 -6.39
C GLN A 534 15.52 4.50 -5.54
N LYS A 535 14.61 5.45 -5.33
CA LYS A 535 13.27 5.16 -4.89
C LYS A 535 12.68 4.17 -5.90
N GLU A 536 12.08 3.06 -5.45
CA GLU A 536 11.24 2.24 -6.32
C GLU A 536 10.35 3.20 -7.12
N GLY A 537 10.65 3.37 -8.39
CA GLY A 537 10.03 4.38 -9.20
C GLY A 537 10.41 4.23 -10.66
N THR A 538 9.83 5.07 -11.46
CA THR A 538 10.07 5.10 -12.89
C THR A 538 10.90 6.31 -13.24
N ILE A 539 11.95 6.10 -14.03
CA ILE A 539 12.69 7.19 -14.68
C ILE A 539 12.20 7.38 -16.12
N GLU A 540 12.46 8.55 -16.67
CA GLU A 540 12.20 8.83 -18.08
C GLU A 540 12.96 7.87 -19.00
N LEU A 541 12.36 7.55 -20.14
CA LEU A 541 12.98 6.64 -21.10
C LEU A 541 14.29 7.23 -21.63
N PRO A 542 15.45 6.52 -21.46
CA PRO A 542 16.73 7.02 -21.93
C PRO A 542 16.76 7.32 -23.44
N ASN A 543 17.45 8.39 -23.84
CA ASN A 543 17.53 8.79 -25.24
C ASN A 543 18.11 7.69 -26.12
N ILE A 544 19.04 6.86 -25.62
CA ILE A 544 19.57 5.73 -26.37
C ILE A 544 18.49 4.72 -26.80
N ILE A 545 17.45 4.53 -25.99
CA ILE A 545 16.31 3.68 -26.36
C ILE A 545 15.49 4.38 -27.45
N LYS A 546 15.13 5.65 -27.25
CA LYS A 546 14.34 6.44 -28.21
C LYS A 546 15.02 6.52 -29.57
N ASP A 547 16.32 6.82 -29.59
CA ASP A 547 17.11 6.93 -30.81
C ASP A 547 17.27 5.59 -31.54
N THR A 548 17.39 4.48 -30.79
CA THR A 548 17.55 3.16 -31.39
C THR A 548 16.24 2.68 -32.01
N ILE A 549 15.12 2.75 -31.25
CA ILE A 549 13.84 2.25 -31.74
C ILE A 549 13.25 3.09 -32.88
N SER A 550 13.61 4.39 -32.98
CA SER A 550 13.19 5.25 -34.08
C SER A 550 13.68 4.76 -35.46
N LYS A 551 14.73 3.94 -35.49
CA LYS A 551 15.31 3.35 -36.69
C LYS A 551 14.60 2.08 -37.15
N THR A 552 13.60 1.59 -36.44
CA THR A 552 12.88 0.34 -36.76
C THR A 552 12.14 0.44 -38.06
N LYS A 553 12.34 -0.53 -38.95
CA LYS A 553 11.65 -0.66 -40.25
C LYS A 553 10.87 -1.98 -40.38
N SER A 554 11.20 -2.98 -39.61
CA SER A 554 10.42 -4.21 -39.50
C SER A 554 10.51 -4.79 -38.11
N ILE A 555 9.49 -5.55 -37.71
CA ILE A 555 9.38 -6.17 -36.38
C ILE A 555 9.06 -7.65 -36.59
N LYS A 556 9.90 -8.52 -36.04
CA LYS A 556 9.69 -9.96 -36.08
C LYS A 556 9.25 -10.45 -34.70
N VAL A 557 8.11 -11.09 -34.65
CA VAL A 557 7.57 -11.72 -33.44
C VAL A 557 7.73 -13.23 -33.59
N LYS A 558 8.41 -13.87 -32.65
CA LYS A 558 8.67 -15.32 -32.69
C LYS A 558 7.35 -16.11 -32.74
N GLY A 559 7.20 -16.91 -33.81
CA GLY A 559 5.97 -17.70 -34.01
C GLY A 559 4.83 -16.97 -34.71
N HIS A 560 5.01 -15.70 -35.09
CA HIS A 560 4.02 -14.87 -35.79
C HIS A 560 4.58 -14.29 -37.09
N GLN A 561 3.72 -13.62 -37.86
CA GLN A 561 4.14 -12.93 -39.09
C GLN A 561 5.01 -11.72 -38.75
N THR A 562 5.92 -11.37 -39.70
CA THR A 562 6.76 -10.16 -39.59
C THR A 562 5.89 -8.93 -39.86
N ILE A 563 5.92 -7.96 -38.94
CA ILE A 563 5.20 -6.68 -39.08
C ILE A 563 6.07 -5.75 -39.93
N THR A 564 5.56 -5.35 -41.09
CA THR A 564 6.18 -4.39 -42.02
C THR A 564 5.32 -3.17 -42.29
N GLU A 565 4.07 -3.17 -41.80
CA GLU A 565 3.16 -2.03 -41.94
C GLU A 565 3.64 -0.85 -41.07
N GLU A 566 3.97 0.25 -41.74
CA GLU A 566 4.55 1.44 -41.09
C GLU A 566 3.68 1.99 -39.97
N LYS A 567 2.35 1.93 -40.10
CA LYS A 567 1.40 2.36 -39.09
C LYS A 567 1.50 1.54 -37.80
N GLN A 568 1.64 0.20 -37.90
CA GLN A 568 1.78 -0.69 -36.74
C GLN A 568 3.15 -0.52 -36.09
N ILE A 569 4.22 -0.38 -36.88
CA ILE A 569 5.58 -0.10 -36.40
C ILE A 569 5.59 1.21 -35.61
N ASN A 570 5.04 2.28 -36.17
CA ASN A 570 4.98 3.58 -35.51
C ASN A 570 4.13 3.55 -34.22
N THR A 571 3.09 2.73 -34.18
CA THR A 571 2.30 2.53 -32.95
C THR A 571 3.13 1.86 -31.87
N ILE A 572 3.88 0.80 -32.18
CA ILE A 572 4.77 0.12 -31.23
C ILE A 572 5.87 1.06 -30.75
N ILE A 573 6.49 1.83 -31.65
CA ILE A 573 7.48 2.86 -31.31
C ILE A 573 6.89 3.90 -30.36
N SER A 574 5.67 4.35 -30.61
CA SER A 574 4.97 5.33 -29.76
C SER A 574 4.68 4.78 -28.37
N ILE A 575 4.25 3.51 -28.26
CA ILE A 575 4.04 2.82 -26.99
C ILE A 575 5.34 2.78 -26.18
N ILE A 576 6.46 2.41 -26.81
CA ILE A 576 7.76 2.36 -26.14
C ILE A 576 8.21 3.78 -25.73
N ASN A 577 8.06 4.78 -26.59
CA ASN A 577 8.46 6.16 -26.31
C ASN A 577 7.65 6.82 -25.18
N SER A 578 6.42 6.39 -24.96
CA SER A 578 5.56 6.86 -23.86
C SER A 578 5.80 6.10 -22.54
N SER A 579 6.63 5.06 -22.56
CA SER A 579 6.94 4.26 -21.40
C SER A 579 7.99 4.91 -20.50
N LYS A 580 8.16 4.35 -19.29
CA LYS A 580 9.20 4.71 -18.32
C LYS A 580 10.01 3.49 -17.98
N VAL A 581 11.26 3.67 -17.56
CA VAL A 581 12.10 2.57 -17.11
C VAL A 581 11.87 2.30 -15.64
N TRP A 582 11.61 1.05 -15.28
CA TRP A 582 11.54 0.57 -13.91
C TRP A 582 12.93 0.33 -13.33
N THR A 583 13.14 0.71 -12.08
CA THR A 583 14.43 0.65 -11.40
C THR A 583 14.51 -0.35 -10.26
N GLY A 584 13.53 -1.23 -10.12
CA GLY A 584 13.48 -2.27 -9.09
C GLY A 584 13.94 -3.66 -9.58
N ALA A 585 14.26 -4.56 -8.64
CA ALA A 585 14.58 -5.96 -8.97
C ALA A 585 13.30 -6.77 -9.21
N VAL A 586 13.26 -7.58 -10.27
CA VAL A 586 12.11 -8.41 -10.64
C VAL A 586 12.52 -9.84 -10.91
N THR A 587 11.74 -10.78 -10.38
CA THR A 587 11.83 -12.20 -10.79
C THR A 587 10.98 -12.38 -12.05
N LEU A 588 11.61 -12.69 -13.17
CA LEU A 588 10.93 -12.74 -14.47
C LEU A 588 10.43 -14.17 -14.78
N PRO A 589 9.11 -14.37 -14.97
CA PRO A 589 8.59 -15.60 -15.58
C PRO A 589 8.96 -15.63 -17.08
N SER A 590 8.78 -16.79 -17.74
CA SER A 590 9.06 -16.92 -19.18
C SER A 590 8.26 -15.89 -20.00
N PRO A 591 8.87 -15.27 -21.04
CA PRO A 591 8.16 -14.32 -21.90
C PRO A 591 7.07 -15.03 -22.72
N LYS A 592 5.92 -14.37 -22.90
CA LYS A 592 4.89 -14.80 -23.85
C LYS A 592 5.28 -14.45 -25.28
N TYR A 593 5.91 -13.28 -25.47
CA TYR A 593 6.37 -12.80 -26.75
C TYR A 593 7.88 -12.48 -26.72
N GLU A 594 8.60 -12.96 -27.72
CA GLU A 594 9.97 -12.53 -28.06
C GLU A 594 9.87 -11.72 -29.38
N ILE A 595 10.24 -10.44 -29.32
CA ILE A 595 10.07 -9.47 -30.40
C ILE A 595 11.42 -8.91 -30.77
N GLU A 596 11.78 -8.94 -32.04
CA GLU A 596 13.04 -8.40 -32.56
C GLU A 596 12.75 -7.23 -33.48
N LEU A 597 13.46 -6.11 -33.29
CA LEU A 597 13.37 -4.89 -34.06
C LEU A 597 14.54 -4.81 -35.05
N PHE A 598 14.24 -4.53 -36.33
CA PHE A 598 15.23 -4.46 -37.39
C PHE A 598 15.24 -3.09 -38.04
N ASP A 599 16.43 -2.60 -38.40
CA ASP A 599 16.63 -1.36 -39.16
C ASP A 599 16.46 -1.54 -40.67
N VAL A 600 16.70 -0.47 -41.47
CA VAL A 600 16.61 -0.48 -42.91
C VAL A 600 17.59 -1.46 -43.58
N ASN A 601 18.70 -1.78 -42.91
CA ASN A 601 19.72 -2.72 -43.40
C ASN A 601 19.49 -4.14 -42.91
N ASN A 602 18.33 -4.41 -42.30
CA ASN A 602 17.96 -5.69 -41.70
C ASN A 602 18.90 -6.13 -40.51
N ASN A 603 19.50 -5.15 -39.82
CA ASN A 603 20.25 -5.43 -38.60
C ASN A 603 19.29 -5.47 -37.42
N ASN A 604 19.44 -6.45 -36.52
CA ASN A 604 18.72 -6.51 -35.27
C ASN A 604 19.24 -5.41 -34.32
N ILE A 605 18.40 -4.40 -34.04
CA ILE A 605 18.77 -3.22 -33.24
C ILE A 605 18.26 -3.28 -31.81
N ALA A 606 17.22 -4.10 -31.55
CA ALA A 606 16.69 -4.30 -30.20
C ALA A 606 15.94 -5.63 -30.12
N LYS A 607 15.95 -6.24 -28.93
CA LYS A 607 15.14 -7.41 -28.59
C LYS A 607 14.21 -7.05 -27.44
N ILE A 608 12.94 -7.45 -27.53
CA ILE A 608 11.94 -7.25 -26.49
C ILE A 608 11.47 -8.61 -25.99
N LEU A 609 11.46 -8.77 -24.68
CA LEU A 609 10.84 -9.88 -23.98
C LEU A 609 9.59 -9.34 -23.27
N TYR A 610 8.43 -9.82 -23.67
CA TYR A 610 7.16 -9.28 -23.21
C TYR A 610 6.27 -10.38 -22.61
N ASN A 611 5.77 -10.12 -21.43
CA ASN A 611 4.72 -10.89 -20.79
C ASN A 611 3.60 -9.95 -20.33
N PRO A 612 2.37 -10.01 -20.95
CA PRO A 612 1.29 -9.07 -20.67
C PRO A 612 0.90 -8.94 -19.21
N ASP A 613 1.03 -10.04 -18.45
CA ASP A 613 0.63 -10.07 -17.05
C ASP A 613 1.74 -9.59 -16.10
N HIS A 614 2.99 -9.54 -16.56
CA HIS A 614 4.12 -9.36 -15.68
C HIS A 614 5.05 -8.21 -16.09
N TYR A 615 5.64 -8.22 -17.31
CA TYR A 615 6.71 -7.29 -17.66
C TYR A 615 6.83 -7.00 -19.16
N PHE A 616 7.52 -5.89 -19.47
CA PHE A 616 8.01 -5.55 -20.80
C PHE A 616 9.48 -5.14 -20.69
N ASN A 617 10.37 -5.96 -21.21
CA ASN A 617 11.80 -5.76 -21.11
C ASN A 617 12.39 -5.55 -22.52
N ILE A 618 13.16 -4.47 -22.71
CA ILE A 618 13.84 -4.17 -23.98
C ILE A 618 15.34 -4.27 -23.81
N GLU A 619 15.99 -5.03 -24.67
CA GLU A 619 17.44 -5.19 -24.72
C GLU A 619 18.01 -4.45 -25.93
N ILE A 620 18.95 -3.51 -25.67
CA ILE A 620 19.65 -2.71 -26.67
C ILE A 620 21.15 -2.72 -26.32
N ASN A 621 22.02 -3.07 -27.28
CA ASN A 621 23.46 -3.10 -27.08
C ASN A 621 23.88 -3.94 -25.86
N LYS A 622 23.24 -5.09 -25.64
CA LYS A 622 23.45 -5.98 -24.50
C LYS A 622 23.08 -5.38 -23.13
N LYS A 623 22.40 -4.25 -23.10
CA LYS A 623 21.80 -3.66 -21.89
C LYS A 623 20.30 -3.91 -21.90
N SER A 624 19.75 -4.34 -20.77
CA SER A 624 18.33 -4.65 -20.61
C SER A 624 17.65 -3.57 -19.76
N TYR A 625 16.47 -3.15 -20.17
CA TYR A 625 15.67 -2.15 -19.48
C TYR A 625 14.25 -2.67 -19.33
N GLU A 626 13.72 -2.67 -18.10
CA GLU A 626 12.34 -2.98 -17.85
C GLU A 626 11.51 -1.72 -18.04
N LEU A 627 10.50 -1.79 -18.91
CA LEU A 627 9.63 -0.66 -19.21
C LEU A 627 8.28 -0.81 -18.51
N THR A 628 7.77 0.30 -18.00
CA THR A 628 6.46 0.42 -17.36
C THR A 628 5.58 1.42 -18.10
N ASN A 629 4.32 1.50 -17.71
CA ASN A 629 3.31 2.35 -18.36
C ASN A 629 3.10 2.00 -19.83
N ILE A 630 3.28 0.74 -20.20
CA ILE A 630 3.03 0.22 -21.55
C ILE A 630 1.53 0.14 -21.80
N ASP A 631 1.07 0.62 -22.96
CA ASP A 631 -0.29 0.34 -23.44
C ASP A 631 -0.40 -1.13 -23.91
N LYS A 632 -0.55 -2.02 -22.93
CA LYS A 632 -0.61 -3.47 -23.14
C LYS A 632 -1.76 -3.86 -24.08
N LYS A 633 -2.91 -3.20 -23.95
CA LYS A 633 -4.10 -3.54 -24.75
C LYS A 633 -3.89 -3.31 -26.23
N THR A 634 -3.31 -2.16 -26.59
CA THR A 634 -2.99 -1.85 -27.99
C THR A 634 -1.87 -2.76 -28.49
N LEU A 635 -0.85 -3.01 -27.67
CA LEU A 635 0.26 -3.88 -28.05
C LEU A 635 -0.20 -5.33 -28.29
N ASP A 636 -0.99 -5.92 -27.38
CA ASP A 636 -1.54 -7.26 -27.51
C ASP A 636 -2.39 -7.40 -28.77
N THR A 637 -3.23 -6.38 -29.09
CA THR A 637 -4.05 -6.35 -30.31
C THR A 637 -3.20 -6.39 -31.58
N ILE A 638 -1.99 -5.82 -31.55
CA ILE A 638 -1.06 -5.85 -32.70
C ILE A 638 -0.32 -7.18 -32.78
N LEU A 639 0.08 -7.76 -31.63
CA LEU A 639 0.89 -8.97 -31.58
C LEU A 639 0.08 -10.26 -31.78
N GLU A 640 -1.24 -10.23 -31.55
CA GLU A 640 -2.15 -11.37 -31.75
C GLU A 640 -2.69 -11.49 -33.18
N LYS A 641 -2.47 -10.51 -34.04
CA LYS A 641 -2.76 -10.54 -35.48
C LYS A 641 -1.62 -11.13 -36.27
#